data_c18dc0979da3809afd1111362a272463
#
_entry.id   c18dc0979da3809afd1111362a272463
#
_cell.length_a   1.000
_cell.length_b   1.000
_cell.length_c   1.000
_cell.angle_alpha   90.00
_cell.angle_beta   90.00
_cell.angle_gamma   90.00
#
_symmetry.space_group_name_H-M   'P 1'
#
loop_
_entity.id
_entity.type
_entity.pdbx_description
1 polymer ?
#
loop_
_entity_poly.entity_id
_entity_poly.type
_entity_poly.pdbx_seq_one_letter_code
_entity_poly.pdbx_strand_id
1 'polypeptide(L)'
;MGREFPLEKTRNIGIMAHIDAGKTTTTERILYYTGVNHKIGEVHDGAATMDWMEQEQERGITITSAATTCHWKGYRVNIIDTPGHVDFTVEVERSLRVLDGSVAVFSAKDGVQTQSETVWRQADHYHVPRIAFINKMDTVGADFLHAVKTMDTRLHARAIPMQLPIGAQDTFSGIVDLLTRQAEIYDSDDGKQYHVEDVPADLADEVEELREKIIETAAEGSDELMEKYLDGQELTLEEVKASLRQQVLDCKLFPVFCGSAYKNKGIQMLLDAVLDYLPSPLDVPPVKGTTLDGEEVTREASDSAPMASLAFKIMADPFVGKLAFFRVYSGIMNQGTYVLNSTKGKKERVGRILQMHANHRKEIDCAYSGDIAAAVGFKDVTTGDTLCDVDHPIILEKMEFPDPVISVAVEPKTKADQEKMGNALQRLAEEDPTFKVHTDPESNQTIISGMGELHLDIIVDRMRREFNVDCTVGKPQVAYRETIRKSVESEGKFIRQTGGHGQYGHCWLRLEPMEPGKGFEFENAVVGGVIPKEFINPIQTGVEAAMEDGVVAGYPMVDIKVTVYDGSYHDVDSSEMAFKVAGSMAFKDGAKKADPVLLEPYMAVEVDVPEEYMGDVIGGLNSRRGRIEGMETENGESRIKGFVPLSEMFGYATGLRSSTQGRGTFTMTFDHYEEVPKAISQQITEERLGKK
;
A
#
# COMPACT_ATOMS: atom_id res chain seq x y z
N MET A 1 1.16 5.90 -35.31
CA MET A 1 2.26 6.87 -35.06
C MET A 1 3.30 6.14 -34.21
N GLY A 2 4.61 6.44 -34.35
CA GLY A 2 5.61 5.83 -33.48
C GLY A 2 5.57 6.44 -32.08
N ARG A 3 6.19 5.76 -31.11
CA ARG A 3 6.40 6.22 -29.75
C ARG A 3 7.09 7.61 -29.72
N GLU A 4 6.60 8.51 -28.89
CA GLU A 4 7.16 9.86 -28.75
C GLU A 4 8.47 9.87 -27.96
N PHE A 5 8.52 9.08 -26.88
CA PHE A 5 9.71 8.92 -26.03
C PHE A 5 10.15 7.46 -26.01
N PRO A 6 11.42 7.15 -26.24
CA PRO A 6 11.94 5.79 -26.16
C PRO A 6 11.90 5.29 -24.70
N LEU A 7 11.88 3.97 -24.50
CA LEU A 7 11.74 3.34 -23.18
C LEU A 7 12.85 3.75 -22.21
N GLU A 8 14.09 3.84 -22.67
CA GLU A 8 15.25 4.27 -21.89
C GLU A 8 15.12 5.72 -21.34
N LYS A 9 14.29 6.55 -22.00
CA LYS A 9 13.98 7.93 -21.61
C LYS A 9 12.64 8.07 -20.88
N THR A 10 12.08 6.98 -20.40
CA THR A 10 10.88 6.98 -19.58
C THR A 10 11.24 6.66 -18.13
N ARG A 11 10.60 7.34 -17.18
CA ARG A 11 10.70 7.08 -15.74
C ARG A 11 9.29 6.96 -15.17
N ASN A 12 9.01 5.87 -14.47
CA ASN A 12 7.75 5.66 -13.74
C ASN A 12 8.08 5.70 -12.26
N ILE A 13 7.80 6.80 -11.61
CA ILE A 13 8.23 7.03 -10.23
C ILE A 13 7.04 7.27 -9.31
N GLY A 14 7.18 6.82 -8.05
CA GLY A 14 6.32 7.19 -6.95
C GLY A 14 6.97 8.21 -6.04
N ILE A 15 6.18 9.07 -5.44
CA ILE A 15 6.62 9.93 -4.35
C ILE A 15 5.98 9.43 -3.09
N MET A 16 6.78 8.92 -2.16
CA MET A 16 6.35 8.36 -0.89
C MET A 16 6.91 9.17 0.28
N ALA A 17 6.12 9.35 1.32
CA ALA A 17 6.50 10.11 2.49
C ALA A 17 5.56 9.81 3.65
N HIS A 18 5.99 10.11 4.88
CA HIS A 18 5.08 10.21 5.99
C HIS A 18 4.22 11.50 5.91
N ILE A 19 3.21 11.59 6.79
CA ILE A 19 2.37 12.78 6.91
C ILE A 19 3.26 14.00 7.20
N ASP A 20 2.96 15.12 6.57
CA ASP A 20 3.66 16.39 6.73
C ASP A 20 5.15 16.43 6.33
N ALA A 21 5.73 15.39 5.72
CA ALA A 21 7.09 15.49 5.17
C ALA A 21 7.22 16.46 3.98
N GLY A 22 6.08 16.90 3.43
CA GLY A 22 6.01 17.81 2.30
C GLY A 22 5.97 17.12 0.94
N LYS A 23 5.39 15.91 0.89
CA LYS A 23 5.18 15.12 -0.33
C LYS A 23 4.46 15.91 -1.41
N THR A 24 3.23 16.35 -1.15
CA THR A 24 2.40 17.10 -2.10
C THR A 24 3.08 18.40 -2.54
N THR A 25 3.73 19.12 -1.61
CA THR A 25 4.51 20.32 -1.95
C THR A 25 5.66 19.98 -2.91
N THR A 26 6.37 18.87 -2.69
CA THR A 26 7.46 18.43 -3.58
C THR A 26 6.91 18.09 -4.97
N THR A 27 5.81 17.35 -5.05
CA THR A 27 5.15 17.00 -6.32
C THR A 27 4.69 18.26 -7.07
N GLU A 28 4.06 19.21 -6.40
CA GLU A 28 3.62 20.47 -7.00
C GLU A 28 4.80 21.31 -7.55
N ARG A 29 5.96 21.31 -6.86
CA ARG A 29 7.17 21.96 -7.36
C ARG A 29 7.77 21.26 -8.58
N ILE A 30 7.74 19.93 -8.61
CA ILE A 30 8.12 19.16 -9.80
C ILE A 30 7.23 19.57 -10.99
N LEU A 31 5.92 19.61 -10.80
CA LEU A 31 4.99 20.02 -11.86
C LEU A 31 5.20 21.47 -12.32
N TYR A 32 5.54 22.36 -11.41
CA TYR A 32 5.86 23.75 -11.73
C TYR A 32 7.14 23.88 -12.57
N TYR A 33 8.24 23.22 -12.16
CA TYR A 33 9.51 23.32 -12.91
C TYR A 33 9.48 22.59 -14.25
N THR A 34 8.66 21.56 -14.39
CA THR A 34 8.44 20.86 -15.66
C THR A 34 7.44 21.55 -16.58
N GLY A 35 6.84 22.68 -16.14
CA GLY A 35 5.93 23.49 -16.94
C GLY A 35 4.51 22.95 -17.08
N VAL A 36 4.16 21.90 -16.32
CA VAL A 36 2.80 21.36 -16.27
C VAL A 36 1.88 22.37 -15.56
N ASN A 37 2.33 22.94 -14.45
CA ASN A 37 1.64 24.01 -13.72
C ASN A 37 2.29 25.36 -14.03
N HIS A 38 1.45 26.39 -14.29
CA HIS A 38 1.89 27.75 -14.53
C HIS A 38 2.01 28.59 -13.25
N LYS A 39 1.40 28.12 -12.16
CA LYS A 39 1.44 28.76 -10.83
C LYS A 39 1.88 27.73 -9.81
N ILE A 40 2.54 28.20 -8.77
CA ILE A 40 2.88 27.40 -7.61
C ILE A 40 1.58 27.17 -6.82
N GLY A 41 1.14 25.90 -6.69
CA GLY A 41 0.03 25.50 -5.84
C GLY A 41 0.52 25.36 -4.39
N GLU A 42 -0.17 26.03 -3.45
CA GLU A 42 0.08 25.85 -2.02
C GLU A 42 -0.94 24.90 -1.41
N VAL A 43 -0.46 23.89 -0.69
CA VAL A 43 -1.33 22.87 -0.06
C VAL A 43 -2.25 23.51 0.98
N HIS A 44 -1.73 24.45 1.77
CA HIS A 44 -2.49 25.13 2.81
C HIS A 44 -3.63 26.03 2.28
N ASP A 45 -3.52 26.45 1.03
CA ASP A 45 -4.55 27.25 0.37
C ASP A 45 -5.57 26.41 -0.42
N GLY A 46 -5.45 25.07 -0.36
CA GLY A 46 -6.27 24.13 -1.13
C GLY A 46 -6.07 24.24 -2.66
N ALA A 47 -4.91 24.77 -3.09
CA ALA A 47 -4.60 25.04 -4.49
C ALA A 47 -3.72 23.96 -5.13
N ALA A 48 -3.44 22.86 -4.43
CA ALA A 48 -2.64 21.76 -4.94
C ALA A 48 -3.38 21.01 -6.06
N THR A 49 -2.70 20.80 -7.18
CA THR A 49 -3.28 20.19 -8.39
C THR A 49 -3.46 18.68 -8.25
N MET A 50 -2.59 18.04 -7.45
CA MET A 50 -2.63 16.60 -7.23
C MET A 50 -3.69 16.19 -6.19
N ASP A 51 -3.98 17.05 -5.21
CA ASP A 51 -5.05 16.84 -4.23
C ASP A 51 -6.37 17.38 -4.83
N TRP A 52 -6.99 16.61 -5.70
CA TRP A 52 -8.15 17.03 -6.49
C TRP A 52 -9.49 16.86 -5.77
N MET A 53 -9.54 16.03 -4.71
CA MET A 53 -10.75 15.85 -3.89
C MET A 53 -10.89 17.00 -2.91
N GLU A 54 -12.13 17.49 -2.73
CA GLU A 54 -12.43 18.54 -1.72
C GLU A 54 -11.95 18.12 -0.32
N GLN A 55 -12.09 16.84 0.02
CA GLN A 55 -11.66 16.29 1.31
C GLN A 55 -10.15 16.32 1.50
N GLU A 56 -9.37 16.08 0.44
CA GLU A 56 -7.91 16.23 0.45
C GLU A 56 -7.51 17.68 0.73
N GLN A 57 -8.15 18.60 0.04
CA GLN A 57 -7.92 20.04 0.19
C GLN A 57 -8.32 20.57 1.58
N GLU A 58 -9.50 20.16 2.08
CA GLU A 58 -9.98 20.55 3.41
C GLU A 58 -9.14 20.01 4.55
N ARG A 59 -8.63 18.77 4.41
CA ARG A 59 -7.86 18.08 5.45
C ARG A 59 -6.35 18.27 5.33
N GLY A 60 -5.88 18.74 4.16
CA GLY A 60 -4.45 18.90 3.85
C GLY A 60 -3.68 17.57 3.75
N ILE A 61 -4.38 16.46 3.43
CA ILE A 61 -3.78 15.13 3.28
C ILE A 61 -4.17 14.51 1.94
N THR A 62 -3.26 13.81 1.30
CA THR A 62 -3.57 12.98 0.12
C THR A 62 -4.28 11.71 0.56
N ILE A 63 -5.45 11.44 -0.01
CA ILE A 63 -6.30 10.29 0.29
C ILE A 63 -6.15 9.23 -0.81
N THR A 64 -6.21 9.67 -2.07
CA THR A 64 -6.13 8.79 -3.24
C THR A 64 -4.85 9.05 -4.02
N SER A 65 -4.24 8.01 -4.58
CA SER A 65 -3.10 8.18 -5.47
C SER A 65 -3.52 8.90 -6.75
N ALA A 66 -2.77 9.89 -7.17
CA ALA A 66 -2.96 10.62 -8.41
C ALA A 66 -1.79 10.36 -9.37
N ALA A 67 -2.10 10.13 -10.64
CA ALA A 67 -1.09 9.91 -11.68
C ALA A 67 -0.98 11.13 -12.58
N THR A 68 0.24 11.57 -12.87
CA THR A 68 0.52 12.66 -13.79
C THR A 68 1.75 12.38 -14.63
N THR A 69 1.84 13.03 -15.78
CA THR A 69 3.00 12.93 -16.67
C THR A 69 3.63 14.30 -16.86
N CYS A 70 4.93 14.39 -16.71
CA CYS A 70 5.70 15.58 -16.97
C CYS A 70 6.96 15.27 -17.82
N HIS A 71 7.68 16.31 -18.24
CA HIS A 71 8.85 16.17 -19.10
C HIS A 71 10.02 16.98 -18.52
N TRP A 72 11.19 16.36 -18.44
CA TRP A 72 12.40 16.98 -17.96
C TRP A 72 13.61 16.60 -18.82
N LYS A 73 14.37 17.58 -19.31
CA LYS A 73 15.58 17.37 -20.13
C LYS A 73 15.45 16.29 -21.22
N GLY A 74 14.28 16.22 -21.90
CA GLY A 74 14.01 15.25 -22.97
C GLY A 74 13.64 13.85 -22.51
N TYR A 75 13.35 13.68 -21.22
CA TYR A 75 12.77 12.47 -20.63
C TYR A 75 11.29 12.69 -20.32
N ARG A 76 10.53 11.61 -20.37
CA ARG A 76 9.17 11.54 -19.88
C ARG A 76 9.18 10.94 -18.46
N VAL A 77 8.59 11.65 -17.53
CA VAL A 77 8.46 11.21 -16.14
C VAL A 77 6.99 11.07 -15.80
N ASN A 78 6.56 9.86 -15.54
CA ASN A 78 5.24 9.56 -14.98
C ASN A 78 5.38 9.51 -13.45
N ILE A 79 4.57 10.29 -12.77
CA ILE A 79 4.59 10.39 -11.31
C ILE A 79 3.29 9.87 -10.77
N ILE A 80 3.36 8.96 -9.80
CA ILE A 80 2.23 8.57 -8.97
C ILE A 80 2.47 9.15 -7.58
N ASP A 81 1.63 10.09 -7.18
CA ASP A 81 1.60 10.64 -5.84
C ASP A 81 0.81 9.71 -4.92
N THR A 82 1.43 9.21 -3.86
CA THR A 82 0.83 8.21 -2.97
C THR A 82 0.37 8.84 -1.66
N PRO A 83 -0.72 8.34 -1.01
CA PRO A 83 -1.08 8.80 0.32
C PRO A 83 0.04 8.62 1.33
N GLY A 84 0.11 9.53 2.31
CA GLY A 84 1.03 9.39 3.45
C GLY A 84 0.38 8.81 4.71
N HIS A 85 -0.95 8.63 4.73
CA HIS A 85 -1.67 8.17 5.92
C HIS A 85 -1.82 6.64 5.94
N VAL A 86 -1.68 6.05 7.12
CA VAL A 86 -1.70 4.59 7.32
C VAL A 86 -3.02 3.91 6.94
N ASP A 87 -4.14 4.61 7.08
CA ASP A 87 -5.45 4.08 6.67
C ASP A 87 -5.55 3.83 5.14
N PHE A 88 -4.61 4.41 4.37
CA PHE A 88 -4.54 4.32 2.91
C PHE A 88 -3.29 3.57 2.41
N THR A 89 -2.68 2.71 3.23
CA THR A 89 -1.50 1.91 2.84
C THR A 89 -1.72 1.08 1.59
N VAL A 90 -2.94 0.65 1.34
CA VAL A 90 -3.34 -0.06 0.12
C VAL A 90 -3.15 0.77 -1.14
N GLU A 91 -3.40 2.08 -1.09
CA GLU A 91 -3.09 2.98 -2.21
C GLU A 91 -1.58 3.03 -2.48
N VAL A 92 -0.76 2.97 -1.42
CA VAL A 92 0.70 2.91 -1.53
C VAL A 92 1.12 1.59 -2.18
N GLU A 93 0.61 0.45 -1.71
CA GLU A 93 0.93 -0.87 -2.26
C GLU A 93 0.55 -0.99 -3.74
N ARG A 94 -0.67 -0.56 -4.10
CA ARG A 94 -1.11 -0.54 -5.50
C ARG A 94 -0.16 0.27 -6.38
N SER A 95 0.30 1.41 -5.87
CA SER A 95 1.22 2.28 -6.59
C SER A 95 2.60 1.65 -6.71
N LEU A 96 3.17 1.14 -5.62
CA LEU A 96 4.49 0.50 -5.62
C LEU A 96 4.58 -0.68 -6.59
N ARG A 97 3.49 -1.44 -6.76
CA ARG A 97 3.44 -2.58 -7.68
C ARG A 97 3.62 -2.19 -9.14
N VAL A 98 3.28 -0.97 -9.51
CA VAL A 98 3.31 -0.47 -10.90
C VAL A 98 4.40 0.56 -11.16
N LEU A 99 5.21 0.89 -10.16
CA LEU A 99 6.34 1.81 -10.28
C LEU A 99 7.63 1.08 -10.63
N ASP A 100 8.53 1.77 -11.31
CA ASP A 100 9.89 1.30 -11.56
C ASP A 100 10.86 1.78 -10.48
N GLY A 101 10.61 2.97 -9.93
CA GLY A 101 11.41 3.55 -8.85
C GLY A 101 10.60 4.53 -8.00
N SER A 102 11.17 5.00 -6.91
CA SER A 102 10.50 5.97 -6.04
C SER A 102 11.44 7.00 -5.43
N VAL A 103 10.84 8.12 -5.05
CA VAL A 103 11.49 9.18 -4.25
C VAL A 103 10.89 9.14 -2.86
N ALA A 104 11.71 8.82 -1.86
CA ALA A 104 11.32 8.84 -0.46
C ALA A 104 11.61 10.22 0.15
N VAL A 105 10.58 10.92 0.58
CA VAL A 105 10.69 12.26 1.16
C VAL A 105 10.65 12.18 2.67
N PHE A 106 11.68 12.72 3.32
CA PHE A 106 11.80 12.79 4.79
C PHE A 106 11.89 14.26 5.23
N SER A 107 11.49 14.53 6.46
CA SER A 107 11.67 15.83 7.09
C SER A 107 13.10 15.98 7.61
N ALA A 108 13.75 17.09 7.35
CA ALA A 108 15.09 17.37 7.89
C ALA A 108 15.11 17.52 9.42
N LYS A 109 13.97 17.85 10.01
CA LYS A 109 13.82 17.96 11.47
C LYS A 109 13.62 16.58 12.12
N ASP A 110 12.72 15.77 11.54
CA ASP A 110 12.20 14.56 12.21
C ASP A 110 12.91 13.27 11.72
N GLY A 111 13.59 13.32 10.58
CA GLY A 111 14.21 12.16 9.96
C GLY A 111 13.19 11.07 9.59
N VAL A 112 13.55 9.82 9.85
CA VAL A 112 12.68 8.66 9.62
C VAL A 112 11.65 8.54 10.75
N GLN A 113 10.38 8.47 10.37
CA GLN A 113 9.26 8.20 11.26
C GLN A 113 8.66 6.82 10.98
N THR A 114 7.80 6.29 11.87
CA THR A 114 7.23 4.93 11.75
C THR A 114 6.44 4.71 10.47
N GLN A 115 5.71 5.71 10.00
CA GLN A 115 5.05 5.61 8.70
C GLN A 115 6.05 5.45 7.55
N SER A 116 7.18 6.15 7.64
CA SER A 116 8.27 5.99 6.69
C SER A 116 8.81 4.56 6.68
N GLU A 117 8.96 3.94 7.86
CA GLU A 117 9.40 2.54 7.99
C GLU A 117 8.43 1.57 7.31
N THR A 118 7.11 1.77 7.50
CA THR A 118 6.08 0.93 6.88
C THR A 118 6.14 1.01 5.36
N VAL A 119 6.14 2.24 4.81
CA VAL A 119 6.20 2.44 3.36
C VAL A 119 7.53 1.96 2.77
N TRP A 120 8.63 2.12 3.53
CA TRP A 120 9.94 1.62 3.14
C TRP A 120 9.97 0.10 3.05
N ARG A 121 9.43 -0.61 4.05
CA ARG A 121 9.31 -2.08 4.03
C ARG A 121 8.44 -2.58 2.87
N GLN A 122 7.35 -1.89 2.56
CA GLN A 122 6.53 -2.21 1.38
C GLN A 122 7.33 -2.05 0.08
N ALA A 123 8.12 -0.98 -0.04
CA ALA A 123 8.99 -0.79 -1.21
C ALA A 123 10.12 -1.83 -1.28
N ASP A 124 10.63 -2.33 -0.14
CA ASP A 124 11.58 -3.47 -0.10
C ASP A 124 10.91 -4.76 -0.57
N HIS A 125 9.69 -5.02 -0.14
CA HIS A 125 8.92 -6.19 -0.58
C HIS A 125 8.77 -6.26 -2.10
N TYR A 126 8.49 -5.13 -2.73
CA TYR A 126 8.37 -5.03 -4.19
C TYR A 126 9.71 -4.76 -4.91
N HIS A 127 10.83 -4.73 -4.20
CA HIS A 127 12.16 -4.45 -4.75
C HIS A 127 12.21 -3.17 -5.60
N VAL A 128 11.58 -2.09 -5.11
CA VAL A 128 11.51 -0.81 -5.82
C VAL A 128 12.77 0.01 -5.53
N PRO A 129 13.61 0.30 -6.53
CA PRO A 129 14.76 1.20 -6.40
C PRO A 129 14.36 2.59 -5.93
N ARG A 130 15.15 3.20 -5.05
CA ARG A 130 14.79 4.47 -4.40
C ARG A 130 15.96 5.44 -4.32
N ILE A 131 15.58 6.73 -4.36
CA ILE A 131 16.41 7.83 -3.87
C ILE A 131 15.68 8.52 -2.73
N ALA A 132 16.40 9.18 -1.84
CA ALA A 132 15.83 9.90 -0.72
C ALA A 132 15.96 11.41 -0.92
N PHE A 133 14.97 12.16 -0.46
CA PHE A 133 14.97 13.61 -0.45
C PHE A 133 14.67 14.13 0.95
N ILE A 134 15.65 14.73 1.58
CA ILE A 134 15.52 15.38 2.89
C ILE A 134 14.97 16.78 2.66
N ASN A 135 13.70 16.93 2.90
CA ASN A 135 12.92 18.15 2.69
C ASN A 135 12.85 19.00 3.96
N LYS A 136 12.36 20.22 3.83
CA LYS A 136 12.18 21.18 4.93
C LYS A 136 13.47 21.64 5.60
N MET A 137 14.53 21.81 4.82
CA MET A 137 15.79 22.36 5.32
C MET A 137 15.67 23.78 5.90
N ASP A 138 14.58 24.47 5.59
CA ASP A 138 14.20 25.81 6.11
C ASP A 138 13.52 25.78 7.48
N THR A 139 13.19 24.62 8.01
CA THR A 139 12.44 24.49 9.27
C THR A 139 13.38 24.55 10.49
N VAL A 140 12.90 25.13 11.60
CA VAL A 140 13.65 25.16 12.87
C VAL A 140 13.92 23.74 13.36
N GLY A 141 15.18 23.44 13.65
CA GLY A 141 15.64 22.10 14.04
C GLY A 141 16.03 21.20 12.85
N ALA A 142 16.07 21.72 11.62
CA ALA A 142 16.53 20.96 10.47
C ALA A 142 18.01 20.57 10.58
N ASP A 143 18.30 19.27 10.43
CA ASP A 143 19.63 18.68 10.41
C ASP A 143 19.69 17.58 9.36
N PHE A 144 20.43 17.85 8.28
CA PHE A 144 20.53 16.93 7.14
C PHE A 144 21.25 15.63 7.50
N LEU A 145 22.42 15.72 8.13
CA LEU A 145 23.23 14.53 8.43
C LEU A 145 22.59 13.66 9.52
N HIS A 146 21.89 14.29 10.47
CA HIS A 146 21.08 13.55 11.43
C HIS A 146 19.97 12.77 10.71
N ALA A 147 19.22 13.41 9.81
CA ALA A 147 18.18 12.75 9.04
C ALA A 147 18.72 11.56 8.22
N VAL A 148 19.88 11.70 7.57
CA VAL A 148 20.57 10.62 6.86
C VAL A 148 20.93 9.48 7.80
N LYS A 149 21.47 9.78 8.98
CA LYS A 149 21.80 8.78 10.00
C LYS A 149 20.57 7.99 10.49
N THR A 150 19.41 8.63 10.58
CA THR A 150 18.16 7.91 10.93
C THR A 150 17.76 6.88 9.87
N MET A 151 18.11 7.07 8.59
CA MET A 151 17.87 6.07 7.55
C MET A 151 18.72 4.82 7.80
N ASP A 152 19.98 4.97 8.17
CA ASP A 152 20.86 3.85 8.51
C ASP A 152 20.38 3.12 9.76
N THR A 153 20.08 3.84 10.84
CA THR A 153 19.72 3.25 12.15
C THR A 153 18.33 2.65 12.19
N ARG A 154 17.35 3.22 11.51
CA ARG A 154 15.93 2.81 11.59
C ARG A 154 15.45 1.98 10.40
N LEU A 155 15.96 2.28 9.20
CA LEU A 155 15.60 1.54 7.97
C LEU A 155 16.64 0.48 7.61
N HIS A 156 17.80 0.46 8.30
CA HIS A 156 18.97 -0.34 7.92
C HIS A 156 19.36 -0.14 6.45
N ALA A 157 19.13 1.09 5.96
CA ALA A 157 19.35 1.47 4.58
C ALA A 157 20.74 2.07 4.43
N ARG A 158 21.53 1.56 3.49
CA ARG A 158 22.81 2.17 3.14
C ARG A 158 22.57 3.51 2.43
N ALA A 159 22.36 4.57 3.22
CA ALA A 159 22.10 5.91 2.74
C ALA A 159 23.40 6.67 2.48
N ILE A 160 23.53 7.24 1.29
CA ILE A 160 24.74 8.02 0.91
C ILE A 160 24.36 9.44 0.56
N PRO A 161 24.85 10.45 1.31
CA PRO A 161 24.68 11.86 0.94
C PRO A 161 25.31 12.14 -0.41
N MET A 162 24.55 12.68 -1.35
CA MET A 162 25.04 13.17 -2.64
C MET A 162 25.21 14.67 -2.65
N GLN A 163 24.67 15.33 -1.64
CA GLN A 163 24.64 16.76 -1.49
C GLN A 163 24.92 17.16 -0.04
N LEU A 164 25.34 18.39 0.14
CA LEU A 164 25.46 19.02 1.45
C LEU A 164 24.74 20.37 1.44
N PRO A 165 23.84 20.68 2.39
CA PRO A 165 23.17 21.97 2.43
C PRO A 165 24.13 23.08 2.88
N ILE A 166 23.96 24.28 2.31
CA ILE A 166 24.65 25.49 2.73
C ILE A 166 23.74 26.24 3.70
N GLY A 167 24.06 26.16 4.99
CA GLY A 167 23.22 26.63 6.06
C GLY A 167 22.02 25.70 6.33
N ALA A 168 21.24 26.06 7.34
CA ALA A 168 20.00 25.37 7.74
C ALA A 168 19.02 26.38 8.29
N GLN A 169 17.73 26.03 8.35
CA GLN A 169 16.68 26.91 8.86
C GLN A 169 16.64 28.23 8.06
N ASP A 170 16.63 29.37 8.73
CA ASP A 170 16.59 30.69 8.08
C ASP A 170 17.86 31.01 7.29
N THR A 171 18.96 30.30 7.52
CA THR A 171 20.23 30.49 6.81
C THR A 171 20.41 29.56 5.60
N PHE A 172 19.45 28.68 5.32
CA PHE A 172 19.51 27.76 4.19
C PHE A 172 19.47 28.52 2.86
N SER A 173 20.62 28.66 2.22
CA SER A 173 20.82 29.48 1.03
C SER A 173 21.10 28.71 -0.25
N GLY A 174 21.72 27.52 -0.14
CA GLY A 174 22.16 26.77 -1.31
C GLY A 174 22.47 25.32 -0.99
N ILE A 175 23.00 24.62 -2.00
CA ILE A 175 23.29 23.19 -1.95
C ILE A 175 24.61 22.92 -2.64
N VAL A 176 25.50 22.17 -2.02
CA VAL A 176 26.74 21.67 -2.63
C VAL A 176 26.49 20.30 -3.25
N ASP A 177 26.81 20.12 -4.52
CA ASP A 177 26.91 18.82 -5.17
C ASP A 177 28.26 18.18 -4.85
N LEU A 178 28.26 17.05 -4.14
CA LEU A 178 29.49 16.41 -3.68
C LEU A 178 30.33 15.77 -4.80
N LEU A 179 29.70 15.39 -5.92
CA LEU A 179 30.39 14.81 -7.05
C LEU A 179 31.13 15.87 -7.88
N THR A 180 30.45 16.97 -8.17
CA THR A 180 31.01 18.06 -9.01
C THR A 180 31.81 19.07 -8.22
N ARG A 181 31.70 19.11 -6.88
CA ARG A 181 32.29 20.12 -5.99
C ARG A 181 31.83 21.54 -6.35
N GLN A 182 30.57 21.68 -6.69
CA GLN A 182 29.97 22.97 -7.03
C GLN A 182 28.84 23.30 -6.07
N ALA A 183 28.76 24.57 -5.71
CA ALA A 183 27.67 25.09 -4.87
C ALA A 183 26.65 25.83 -5.73
N GLU A 184 25.38 25.45 -5.66
CA GLU A 184 24.27 26.21 -6.23
C GLU A 184 23.66 27.10 -5.15
N ILE A 185 23.76 28.42 -5.35
CA ILE A 185 23.21 29.46 -4.48
C ILE A 185 21.98 30.04 -5.15
N TYR A 186 20.86 30.01 -4.43
CA TYR A 186 19.56 30.47 -4.95
C TYR A 186 19.40 31.98 -4.74
N ASP A 187 19.17 32.72 -5.84
CA ASP A 187 19.05 34.16 -5.89
C ASP A 187 17.60 34.65 -5.90
N SER A 188 16.63 33.77 -6.22
CA SER A 188 15.22 34.11 -6.30
C SER A 188 14.36 33.21 -5.41
N ASP A 189 13.26 33.76 -4.90
CA ASP A 189 12.30 33.00 -4.06
C ASP A 189 11.55 31.89 -4.83
N ASP A 190 11.45 32.02 -6.16
CA ASP A 190 10.85 30.99 -7.02
C ASP A 190 11.82 29.89 -7.43
N GLY A 191 13.10 29.96 -6.97
CA GLY A 191 14.16 28.98 -7.23
C GLY A 191 14.59 28.85 -8.68
N LYS A 192 14.17 29.76 -9.58
CA LYS A 192 14.54 29.74 -11.01
C LYS A 192 15.88 30.39 -11.29
N GLN A 193 16.25 31.35 -10.47
CA GLN A 193 17.52 32.05 -10.59
C GLN A 193 18.44 31.55 -9.49
N TYR A 194 19.54 30.97 -9.91
CA TYR A 194 20.62 30.54 -9.05
C TYR A 194 21.96 30.76 -9.80
N HIS A 195 23.02 30.87 -9.07
CA HIS A 195 24.36 30.86 -9.63
C HIS A 195 25.21 29.76 -9.03
N VAL A 196 26.23 29.37 -9.76
CA VAL A 196 27.16 28.31 -9.35
C VAL A 196 28.46 28.96 -8.91
N GLU A 197 28.94 28.58 -7.74
CA GLU A 197 30.21 29.01 -7.20
C GLU A 197 31.04 27.84 -6.62
N ASP A 198 32.26 28.11 -6.21
CA ASP A 198 33.11 27.15 -5.54
C ASP A 198 32.53 26.81 -4.15
N VAL A 199 32.89 25.63 -3.64
CA VAL A 199 32.47 25.18 -2.29
C VAL A 199 32.89 26.21 -1.23
N PRO A 200 32.02 26.65 -0.34
CA PRO A 200 32.37 27.51 0.79
C PRO A 200 33.53 26.93 1.62
N ALA A 201 34.45 27.78 2.00
CA ALA A 201 35.68 27.34 2.67
C ALA A 201 35.48 26.62 3.99
N ASP A 202 34.41 26.92 4.68
CA ASP A 202 33.97 26.29 5.95
C ASP A 202 33.37 24.88 5.75
N LEU A 203 32.95 24.53 4.53
CA LEU A 203 32.41 23.20 4.19
C LEU A 203 33.42 22.34 3.41
N ALA A 204 34.56 22.88 3.00
CA ALA A 204 35.50 22.22 2.10
C ALA A 204 35.99 20.86 2.62
N ASP A 205 36.36 20.77 3.88
CA ASP A 205 36.87 19.54 4.50
C ASP A 205 35.74 18.46 4.59
N GLU A 206 34.56 18.85 4.94
CA GLU A 206 33.39 17.95 5.04
C GLU A 206 32.94 17.44 3.66
N VAL A 207 32.98 18.32 2.66
CA VAL A 207 32.68 17.95 1.27
C VAL A 207 33.70 16.92 0.74
N GLU A 208 34.99 17.09 1.00
CA GLU A 208 35.99 16.10 0.58
C GLU A 208 35.82 14.75 1.32
N GLU A 209 35.56 14.77 2.61
CA GLU A 209 35.31 13.54 3.39
C GLU A 209 34.10 12.77 2.86
N LEU A 210 32.99 13.46 2.63
CA LEU A 210 31.76 12.82 2.10
C LEU A 210 31.94 12.35 0.67
N ARG A 211 32.66 13.12 -0.17
CA ARG A 211 32.97 12.75 -1.55
C ARG A 211 33.84 11.50 -1.61
N GLU A 212 34.82 11.36 -0.75
CA GLU A 212 35.68 10.17 -0.69
C GLU A 212 34.83 8.93 -0.37
N LYS A 213 33.90 9.02 0.58
CA LYS A 213 32.93 7.93 0.88
C LYS A 213 32.06 7.56 -0.33
N ILE A 214 31.64 8.53 -1.14
CA ILE A 214 30.90 8.27 -2.37
C ILE A 214 31.75 7.49 -3.38
N ILE A 215 33.01 7.92 -3.58
CA ILE A 215 33.94 7.26 -4.51
C ILE A 215 34.26 5.83 -4.05
N GLU A 216 34.54 5.64 -2.76
CA GLU A 216 34.78 4.33 -2.17
C GLU A 216 33.55 3.40 -2.39
N THR A 217 32.34 3.91 -2.12
CA THR A 217 31.11 3.17 -2.37
C THR A 217 30.89 2.85 -3.84
N ALA A 218 31.25 3.76 -4.74
CA ALA A 218 31.18 3.49 -6.17
C ALA A 218 32.20 2.43 -6.60
N ALA A 219 33.40 2.43 -6.02
CA ALA A 219 34.43 1.43 -6.29
C ALA A 219 33.98 0.02 -5.89
N GLU A 220 33.24 -0.12 -4.79
CA GLU A 220 32.67 -1.41 -4.34
C GLU A 220 31.68 -2.03 -5.36
N GLY A 221 31.19 -1.26 -6.31
CA GLY A 221 30.18 -1.72 -7.29
C GLY A 221 30.72 -2.71 -8.32
N SER A 222 32.04 -2.77 -8.56
CA SER A 222 32.67 -3.77 -9.44
C SER A 222 34.14 -4.00 -9.10
N ASP A 223 34.63 -5.19 -9.38
CA ASP A 223 36.06 -5.54 -9.17
C ASP A 223 36.99 -4.64 -9.95
N GLU A 224 36.60 -4.26 -11.17
CA GLU A 224 37.40 -3.35 -12.02
C GLU A 224 37.56 -1.95 -11.42
N LEU A 225 36.47 -1.37 -10.87
CA LEU A 225 36.52 -0.06 -10.22
C LEU A 225 37.24 -0.13 -8.89
N MET A 226 37.14 -1.26 -8.17
CA MET A 226 37.87 -1.47 -6.93
C MET A 226 39.41 -1.57 -7.19
N GLU A 227 39.82 -2.28 -8.24
CA GLU A 227 41.23 -2.33 -8.63
C GLU A 227 41.78 -0.92 -8.98
N LYS A 228 41.03 -0.16 -9.79
CA LYS A 228 41.41 1.25 -10.12
C LYS A 228 41.56 2.10 -8.87
N TYR A 229 40.60 2.00 -7.94
CA TYR A 229 40.64 2.77 -6.69
C TYR A 229 41.82 2.40 -5.81
N LEU A 230 42.10 1.11 -5.63
CA LEU A 230 43.23 0.61 -4.84
C LEU A 230 44.60 0.95 -5.46
N ASP A 231 44.69 1.03 -6.79
CA ASP A 231 45.85 1.46 -7.52
C ASP A 231 46.06 2.99 -7.47
N GLY A 232 45.17 3.73 -6.83
CA GLY A 232 45.21 5.19 -6.71
C GLY A 232 44.87 5.92 -8.02
N GLN A 233 44.17 5.26 -8.94
CA GLN A 233 43.66 5.88 -10.15
C GLN A 233 42.33 6.60 -9.85
N GLU A 234 42.17 7.80 -10.38
CA GLU A 234 40.96 8.58 -10.21
C GLU A 234 39.81 7.96 -11.04
N LEU A 235 38.67 7.71 -10.41
CA LEU A 235 37.45 7.29 -11.10
C LEU A 235 36.79 8.50 -11.77
N THR A 236 36.40 8.33 -13.03
CA THR A 236 35.65 9.37 -13.74
C THR A 236 34.25 9.57 -13.17
N LEU A 237 33.67 10.75 -13.31
CA LEU A 237 32.31 11.05 -12.88
C LEU A 237 31.29 10.09 -13.48
N GLU A 238 31.48 9.68 -14.73
CA GLU A 238 30.62 8.75 -15.45
C GLU A 238 30.69 7.33 -14.85
N GLU A 239 31.91 6.87 -14.52
CA GLU A 239 32.11 5.56 -13.85
C GLU A 239 31.45 5.55 -12.46
N VAL A 240 31.66 6.63 -11.68
CA VAL A 240 31.04 6.76 -10.36
C VAL A 240 29.51 6.75 -10.46
N LYS A 241 28.90 7.57 -11.32
CA LYS A 241 27.47 7.61 -11.53
C LYS A 241 26.90 6.27 -12.01
N ALA A 242 27.56 5.60 -12.95
CA ALA A 242 27.11 4.31 -13.47
C ALA A 242 27.14 3.23 -12.39
N SER A 243 28.19 3.17 -11.57
CA SER A 243 28.30 2.23 -10.46
C SER A 243 27.23 2.47 -9.38
N LEU A 244 27.06 3.72 -8.95
CA LEU A 244 26.04 4.08 -7.98
C LEU A 244 24.64 3.75 -8.50
N ARG A 245 24.35 4.07 -9.77
CA ARG A 245 23.08 3.72 -10.41
C ARG A 245 22.84 2.21 -10.35
N GLN A 246 23.82 1.37 -10.68
CA GLN A 246 23.64 -0.08 -10.63
C GLN A 246 23.33 -0.57 -9.21
N GLN A 247 24.00 -0.02 -8.20
CA GLN A 247 23.71 -0.36 -6.80
C GLN A 247 22.34 0.10 -6.34
N VAL A 248 21.83 1.23 -6.88
CA VAL A 248 20.44 1.69 -6.64
C VAL A 248 19.44 0.73 -7.28
N LEU A 249 19.69 0.31 -8.53
CA LEU A 249 18.84 -0.66 -9.24
C LEU A 249 18.78 -2.00 -8.50
N ASP A 250 19.89 -2.41 -7.88
CA ASP A 250 19.97 -3.61 -7.03
C ASP A 250 19.38 -3.42 -5.62
N CYS A 251 18.82 -2.25 -5.30
CA CYS A 251 18.33 -1.87 -3.97
C CYS A 251 19.36 -2.02 -2.83
N LYS A 252 20.66 -1.87 -3.14
CA LYS A 252 21.76 -1.97 -2.17
C LYS A 252 22.21 -0.62 -1.63
N LEU A 253 21.88 0.46 -2.33
CA LEU A 253 22.31 1.81 -2.04
C LEU A 253 21.18 2.80 -2.26
N PHE A 254 21.12 3.82 -1.43
CA PHE A 254 20.10 4.86 -1.49
C PHE A 254 20.74 6.26 -1.47
N PRO A 255 20.91 6.90 -2.65
CA PRO A 255 21.40 8.27 -2.74
C PRO A 255 20.46 9.25 -2.04
N VAL A 256 21.01 10.17 -1.24
CA VAL A 256 20.26 11.14 -0.46
C VAL A 256 20.54 12.55 -0.94
N PHE A 257 19.47 13.27 -1.24
CA PHE A 257 19.46 14.66 -1.68
C PHE A 257 18.78 15.54 -0.64
N CYS A 258 18.99 16.85 -0.69
CA CYS A 258 18.41 17.79 0.25
C CYS A 258 17.75 18.98 -0.42
N GLY A 259 16.84 19.64 0.31
CA GLY A 259 16.22 20.85 -0.17
C GLY A 259 15.07 21.36 0.71
N SER A 260 14.40 22.37 0.20
CA SER A 260 13.14 22.86 0.74
C SER A 260 12.15 23.06 -0.39
N ALA A 261 11.19 22.18 -0.52
CA ALA A 261 10.13 22.32 -1.51
C ALA A 261 9.33 23.61 -1.29
N TYR A 262 9.07 23.98 -0.03
CA TYR A 262 8.37 25.22 0.31
C TYR A 262 9.13 26.46 -0.15
N LYS A 263 10.45 26.50 0.01
CA LYS A 263 11.34 27.59 -0.44
C LYS A 263 11.83 27.43 -1.89
N ASN A 264 11.30 26.46 -2.63
CA ASN A 264 11.66 26.22 -4.03
C ASN A 264 13.14 25.92 -4.29
N LYS A 265 13.82 25.25 -3.36
CA LYS A 265 15.26 24.95 -3.44
C LYS A 265 15.51 23.43 -3.51
N GLY A 266 16.37 22.99 -4.42
CA GLY A 266 16.81 21.59 -4.56
C GLY A 266 15.96 20.72 -5.48
N ILE A 267 14.84 21.19 -6.02
CA ILE A 267 13.89 20.37 -6.80
C ILE A 267 14.44 20.06 -8.20
N GLN A 268 15.13 21.00 -8.85
CA GLN A 268 15.75 20.74 -10.16
C GLN A 268 16.84 19.67 -10.05
N MET A 269 17.67 19.74 -9.00
CA MET A 269 18.69 18.73 -8.72
C MET A 269 18.05 17.37 -8.40
N LEU A 270 16.93 17.34 -7.71
CA LEU A 270 16.16 16.11 -7.47
C LEU A 270 15.63 15.51 -8.78
N LEU A 271 15.12 16.35 -9.70
CA LEU A 271 14.69 15.88 -11.02
C LEU A 271 15.86 15.30 -11.83
N ASP A 272 17.02 15.90 -11.76
CA ASP A 272 18.23 15.37 -12.39
C ASP A 272 18.63 14.02 -11.78
N ALA A 273 18.57 13.89 -10.45
CA ALA A 273 18.83 12.65 -9.75
C ALA A 273 17.83 11.52 -10.13
N VAL A 274 16.56 11.84 -10.35
CA VAL A 274 15.56 10.89 -10.87
C VAL A 274 16.01 10.34 -12.23
N LEU A 275 16.54 11.18 -13.12
CA LEU A 275 17.02 10.73 -14.43
C LEU A 275 18.31 9.91 -14.32
N ASP A 276 19.23 10.30 -13.44
CA ASP A 276 20.56 9.70 -13.30
C ASP A 276 20.50 8.33 -12.59
N TYR A 277 19.69 8.19 -11.54
CA TYR A 277 19.75 7.03 -10.63
C TYR A 277 18.56 6.11 -10.71
N LEU A 278 17.35 6.58 -11.02
CA LEU A 278 16.17 5.72 -11.05
C LEU A 278 16.04 4.97 -12.39
N PRO A 279 15.42 3.75 -12.35
CA PRO A 279 15.34 2.91 -13.53
C PRO A 279 14.39 3.45 -14.61
N SER A 280 14.66 3.04 -15.84
CA SER A 280 13.69 3.00 -16.93
C SER A 280 12.95 1.66 -16.92
N PRO A 281 11.84 1.50 -17.67
CA PRO A 281 11.18 0.20 -17.82
C PRO A 281 12.08 -0.92 -18.38
N LEU A 282 13.20 -0.60 -18.99
CA LEU A 282 14.19 -1.57 -19.48
C LEU A 282 15.15 -2.06 -18.41
N ASP A 283 15.35 -1.30 -17.36
CA ASP A 283 16.30 -1.63 -16.28
C ASP A 283 15.66 -2.55 -15.22
N VAL A 284 14.33 -2.67 -15.22
CA VAL A 284 13.61 -3.56 -14.31
C VAL A 284 13.48 -4.96 -14.90
N PRO A 285 13.45 -6.02 -14.06
CA PRO A 285 13.28 -7.39 -14.54
C PRO A 285 11.99 -7.56 -15.37
N PRO A 286 11.98 -8.48 -16.36
CA PRO A 286 10.77 -8.82 -17.09
C PRO A 286 9.63 -9.21 -16.13
N VAL A 287 8.41 -8.75 -16.44
CA VAL A 287 7.27 -9.08 -15.57
C VAL A 287 6.96 -10.57 -15.63
N LYS A 288 6.76 -11.17 -14.46
CA LYS A 288 6.41 -12.58 -14.31
C LYS A 288 4.90 -12.75 -14.21
N GLY A 289 4.44 -13.89 -14.65
CA GLY A 289 3.06 -14.31 -14.54
C GLY A 289 2.92 -15.79 -14.85
N THR A 290 1.67 -16.26 -14.86
CA THR A 290 1.33 -17.64 -15.21
C THR A 290 0.41 -17.69 -16.42
N THR A 291 0.51 -18.73 -17.20
CA THR A 291 -0.50 -19.05 -18.23
C THR A 291 -1.81 -19.47 -17.55
N LEU A 292 -2.88 -19.62 -18.34
CA LEU A 292 -4.15 -20.15 -17.83
C LEU A 292 -4.02 -21.59 -17.31
N ASP A 293 -3.00 -22.31 -17.76
CA ASP A 293 -2.68 -23.70 -17.34
C ASP A 293 -1.73 -23.76 -16.13
N GLY A 294 -1.30 -22.59 -15.62
CA GLY A 294 -0.45 -22.47 -14.44
C GLY A 294 1.06 -22.53 -14.71
N GLU A 295 1.50 -22.51 -15.97
CA GLU A 295 2.93 -22.47 -16.32
C GLU A 295 3.50 -21.05 -16.12
N GLU A 296 4.67 -20.94 -15.53
CA GLU A 296 5.36 -19.64 -15.38
C GLU A 296 5.81 -19.10 -16.75
N VAL A 297 5.53 -17.83 -16.98
CA VAL A 297 5.96 -17.11 -18.19
C VAL A 297 6.38 -15.69 -17.83
N THR A 298 7.30 -15.15 -18.63
CA THR A 298 7.78 -13.77 -18.48
C THR A 298 7.44 -12.94 -19.73
N ARG A 299 7.35 -11.61 -19.52
CA ARG A 299 7.19 -10.65 -20.62
C ARG A 299 8.21 -9.55 -20.48
N GLU A 300 8.97 -9.31 -21.51
CA GLU A 300 9.93 -8.21 -21.59
C GLU A 300 9.24 -6.90 -21.93
N ALA A 301 9.82 -5.80 -21.46
CA ALA A 301 9.35 -4.45 -21.78
C ALA A 301 9.69 -4.12 -23.24
N SER A 302 8.82 -4.49 -24.16
CA SER A 302 8.97 -4.28 -25.61
C SER A 302 7.62 -4.04 -26.26
N ASP A 303 7.54 -3.07 -27.17
CA ASP A 303 6.33 -2.78 -27.94
C ASP A 303 5.96 -3.91 -28.92
N SER A 304 6.91 -4.77 -29.30
CA SER A 304 6.71 -5.90 -30.19
C SER A 304 6.29 -7.20 -29.50
N ALA A 305 6.38 -7.25 -28.18
CA ALA A 305 5.95 -8.40 -27.39
C ALA A 305 4.42 -8.50 -27.32
N PRO A 306 3.84 -9.67 -27.01
CA PRO A 306 2.40 -9.78 -26.71
C PRO A 306 2.00 -8.86 -25.57
N MET A 307 0.86 -8.18 -25.73
CA MET A 307 0.39 -7.18 -24.77
C MET A 307 0.05 -7.83 -23.42
N ALA A 308 0.61 -7.25 -22.35
CA ALA A 308 0.25 -7.55 -20.96
C ALA A 308 0.21 -6.26 -20.14
N SER A 309 -0.86 -6.07 -19.41
CA SER A 309 -1.06 -4.90 -18.55
C SER A 309 -1.80 -5.26 -17.26
N LEU A 310 -1.61 -4.45 -16.23
CA LEU A 310 -2.25 -4.60 -14.93
C LEU A 310 -3.14 -3.40 -14.65
N ALA A 311 -4.41 -3.63 -14.36
CA ALA A 311 -5.33 -2.62 -13.88
C ALA A 311 -5.08 -2.44 -12.36
N PHE A 312 -4.45 -1.34 -11.97
CA PHE A 312 -4.03 -1.14 -10.58
C PHE A 312 -4.95 -0.22 -9.77
N LYS A 313 -5.80 0.56 -10.42
CA LYS A 313 -6.74 1.45 -9.77
C LYS A 313 -8.01 1.62 -10.59
N ILE A 314 -9.15 1.56 -9.91
CA ILE A 314 -10.46 1.90 -10.48
C ILE A 314 -10.94 3.20 -9.81
N MET A 315 -11.56 4.06 -10.58
CA MET A 315 -12.17 5.30 -10.09
C MET A 315 -13.53 5.50 -10.76
N ALA A 316 -14.54 5.88 -9.99
CA ALA A 316 -15.81 6.32 -10.54
C ALA A 316 -15.73 7.81 -10.87
N ASP A 317 -15.94 8.13 -12.13
CA ASP A 317 -15.95 9.51 -12.60
C ASP A 317 -17.39 9.91 -12.96
N PRO A 318 -17.88 11.08 -12.48
CA PRO A 318 -19.27 11.53 -12.71
C PRO A 318 -19.61 11.71 -14.20
N PHE A 319 -18.61 12.01 -15.06
CA PHE A 319 -18.81 12.36 -16.46
C PHE A 319 -18.54 11.21 -17.42
N VAL A 320 -17.54 10.37 -17.14
CA VAL A 320 -17.12 9.29 -18.04
C VAL A 320 -17.42 7.90 -17.49
N GLY A 321 -17.94 7.82 -16.28
CA GLY A 321 -18.26 6.56 -15.60
C GLY A 321 -17.02 5.88 -15.02
N LYS A 322 -16.87 4.57 -15.22
CA LYS A 322 -15.75 3.78 -14.70
C LYS A 322 -14.47 4.09 -15.45
N LEU A 323 -13.46 4.55 -14.74
CA LEU A 323 -12.12 4.83 -15.23
C LEU A 323 -11.15 3.81 -14.61
N ALA A 324 -10.50 3.00 -15.46
CA ALA A 324 -9.52 2.02 -15.00
C ALA A 324 -8.11 2.51 -15.36
N PHE A 325 -7.29 2.72 -14.34
CA PHE A 325 -5.87 3.03 -14.49
C PHE A 325 -5.11 1.72 -14.65
N PHE A 326 -4.22 1.69 -15.63
CA PHE A 326 -3.44 0.50 -15.95
C PHE A 326 -2.00 0.87 -16.31
N ARG A 327 -1.10 -0.09 -16.09
CA ARG A 327 0.27 -0.06 -16.60
C ARG A 327 0.42 -1.12 -17.68
N VAL A 328 0.98 -0.75 -18.81
CA VAL A 328 1.39 -1.69 -19.86
C VAL A 328 2.81 -2.16 -19.57
N TYR A 329 3.00 -3.45 -19.34
CA TYR A 329 4.32 -4.05 -19.14
C TYR A 329 4.97 -4.50 -20.42
N SER A 330 4.18 -4.98 -21.39
CA SER A 330 4.66 -5.43 -22.70
C SER A 330 3.61 -5.15 -23.79
N GLY A 331 4.05 -5.03 -25.02
CA GLY A 331 3.18 -4.81 -26.15
C GLY A 331 2.55 -3.42 -26.18
N ILE A 332 1.47 -3.30 -26.94
CA ILE A 332 0.73 -2.05 -27.15
C ILE A 332 -0.76 -2.31 -26.92
N MET A 333 -1.39 -1.50 -26.07
CA MET A 333 -2.84 -1.47 -25.91
C MET A 333 -3.43 -0.42 -26.84
N ASN A 334 -4.27 -0.82 -27.79
CA ASN A 334 -4.89 0.07 -28.77
C ASN A 334 -6.35 0.36 -28.42
N GLN A 335 -6.77 1.60 -28.61
CA GLN A 335 -8.16 2.02 -28.50
C GLN A 335 -9.04 1.24 -29.48
N GLY A 336 -10.23 0.85 -29.04
CA GLY A 336 -11.24 0.18 -29.88
C GLY A 336 -11.02 -1.33 -30.08
N THR A 337 -9.89 -1.88 -29.64
CA THR A 337 -9.57 -3.32 -29.72
C THR A 337 -10.17 -4.12 -28.56
N TYR A 338 -10.07 -5.44 -28.65
CA TYR A 338 -10.45 -6.35 -27.57
C TYR A 338 -9.20 -6.89 -26.88
N VAL A 339 -9.26 -6.96 -25.56
CA VAL A 339 -8.27 -7.59 -24.70
C VAL A 339 -8.92 -8.69 -23.87
N LEU A 340 -8.14 -9.62 -23.37
CA LEU A 340 -8.58 -10.64 -22.42
C LEU A 340 -8.32 -10.15 -21.00
N ASN A 341 -9.37 -10.05 -20.19
CA ASN A 341 -9.22 -10.03 -18.75
C ASN A 341 -8.98 -11.48 -18.31
N SER A 342 -7.71 -11.86 -18.18
CA SER A 342 -7.30 -13.24 -17.90
C SER A 342 -7.61 -13.66 -16.47
N THR A 343 -7.68 -12.72 -15.52
CA THR A 343 -8.09 -12.98 -14.13
C THR A 343 -9.52 -13.49 -14.05
N LYS A 344 -10.41 -12.99 -14.92
CA LYS A 344 -11.84 -13.35 -14.95
C LYS A 344 -12.26 -14.21 -16.14
N GLY A 345 -11.33 -14.47 -17.07
CA GLY A 345 -11.62 -15.23 -18.30
C GLY A 345 -12.57 -14.54 -19.27
N LYS A 346 -12.69 -13.21 -19.23
CA LYS A 346 -13.65 -12.44 -20.04
C LYS A 346 -12.94 -11.53 -21.02
N LYS A 347 -13.52 -11.38 -22.23
CA LYS A 347 -13.06 -10.39 -23.21
C LYS A 347 -13.64 -9.03 -22.89
N GLU A 348 -12.78 -8.02 -22.86
CA GLU A 348 -13.13 -6.63 -22.62
C GLU A 348 -12.80 -5.77 -23.85
N ARG A 349 -13.63 -4.77 -24.13
CA ARG A 349 -13.35 -3.82 -25.18
C ARG A 349 -12.65 -2.60 -24.60
N VAL A 350 -11.49 -2.27 -25.15
CA VAL A 350 -10.77 -1.04 -24.81
C VAL A 350 -11.54 0.15 -25.42
N GLY A 351 -12.12 0.98 -24.58
CA GLY A 351 -12.78 2.21 -25.02
C GLY A 351 -11.76 3.30 -25.33
N ARG A 352 -11.98 4.53 -24.87
CA ARG A 352 -11.00 5.61 -25.01
C ARG A 352 -9.87 5.43 -24.00
N ILE A 353 -8.65 5.65 -24.48
CA ILE A 353 -7.45 5.65 -23.63
C ILE A 353 -7.10 7.11 -23.32
N LEU A 354 -6.82 7.39 -22.07
CA LEU A 354 -6.55 8.71 -21.54
C LEU A 354 -5.17 8.76 -20.90
N GLN A 355 -4.36 9.72 -21.32
CA GLN A 355 -3.16 10.10 -20.60
C GLN A 355 -3.51 11.18 -19.58
N MET A 356 -3.09 10.97 -18.34
CA MET A 356 -3.35 11.91 -17.25
C MET A 356 -2.24 12.95 -17.17
N HIS A 357 -2.62 14.22 -17.13
CA HIS A 357 -1.75 15.36 -16.92
C HIS A 357 -2.34 16.21 -15.78
N ALA A 358 -2.07 15.79 -14.54
CA ALA A 358 -2.73 16.37 -13.37
C ALA A 358 -4.27 16.36 -13.52
N ASN A 359 -4.92 17.54 -13.58
CA ASN A 359 -6.37 17.66 -13.75
C ASN A 359 -6.83 17.58 -15.22
N HIS A 360 -5.92 17.49 -16.16
CA HIS A 360 -6.25 17.43 -17.58
C HIS A 360 -6.12 15.99 -18.10
N ARG A 361 -7.06 15.63 -18.97
CA ARG A 361 -7.11 14.32 -19.65
C ARG A 361 -6.87 14.52 -21.13
N LYS A 362 -5.85 13.88 -21.67
CA LYS A 362 -5.55 13.87 -23.09
C LYS A 362 -5.90 12.49 -23.66
N GLU A 363 -6.79 12.44 -24.63
CA GLU A 363 -7.10 11.21 -25.34
C GLU A 363 -5.90 10.80 -26.21
N ILE A 364 -5.56 9.52 -26.18
CA ILE A 364 -4.48 8.91 -26.96
C ILE A 364 -4.99 7.67 -27.66
N ASP A 365 -4.46 7.37 -28.85
CA ASP A 365 -4.89 6.23 -29.68
C ASP A 365 -4.41 4.90 -29.11
N CYS A 366 -3.27 4.89 -28.43
CA CYS A 366 -2.67 3.68 -27.85
C CYS A 366 -1.77 4.00 -26.67
N ALA A 367 -1.56 3.01 -25.79
CA ALA A 367 -0.57 3.01 -24.73
C ALA A 367 0.50 1.96 -25.06
N TYR A 368 1.77 2.36 -24.97
CA TYR A 368 2.93 1.53 -25.27
C TYR A 368 3.46 0.81 -24.02
N SER A 369 4.33 -0.18 -24.22
CA SER A 369 5.08 -0.81 -23.14
C SER A 369 5.72 0.24 -22.22
N GLY A 370 5.64 0.08 -20.89
CA GLY A 370 6.11 1.04 -19.90
C GLY A 370 5.19 2.23 -19.64
N ASP A 371 4.10 2.40 -20.38
CA ASP A 371 3.17 3.51 -20.17
C ASP A 371 2.22 3.24 -19.00
N ILE A 372 1.89 4.31 -18.27
CA ILE A 372 0.80 4.39 -17.31
C ILE A 372 -0.29 5.26 -17.92
N ALA A 373 -1.50 4.71 -18.05
CA ALA A 373 -2.63 5.39 -18.66
C ALA A 373 -3.93 4.97 -17.97
N ALA A 374 -5.03 5.61 -18.37
CA ALA A 374 -6.36 5.22 -17.94
C ALA A 374 -7.25 4.90 -19.14
N ALA A 375 -8.22 4.02 -18.98
CA ALA A 375 -9.20 3.73 -20.02
C ALA A 375 -10.61 3.76 -19.47
N VAL A 376 -11.53 4.17 -20.33
CA VAL A 376 -12.97 4.09 -20.11
C VAL A 376 -13.59 3.01 -20.98
N GLY A 377 -14.73 2.49 -20.56
CA GLY A 377 -15.51 1.54 -21.36
C GLY A 377 -15.34 0.07 -20.99
N PHE A 378 -14.47 -0.26 -20.05
CA PHE A 378 -14.43 -1.59 -19.44
C PHE A 378 -15.69 -1.84 -18.61
N LYS A 379 -16.23 -3.05 -18.68
CA LYS A 379 -17.45 -3.44 -17.94
C LYS A 379 -17.14 -4.07 -16.61
N ASP A 380 -16.31 -5.12 -16.63
CA ASP A 380 -16.09 -5.99 -15.47
C ASP A 380 -14.66 -5.92 -14.90
N VAL A 381 -13.85 -4.93 -15.32
CA VAL A 381 -12.47 -4.76 -14.82
C VAL A 381 -12.49 -4.22 -13.41
N THR A 382 -11.73 -4.86 -12.51
CA THR A 382 -11.50 -4.44 -11.13
C THR A 382 -10.01 -4.25 -10.84
N THR A 383 -9.70 -3.65 -9.71
CA THR A 383 -8.30 -3.48 -9.26
C THR A 383 -7.63 -4.85 -9.12
N GLY A 384 -6.43 -5.00 -9.68
CA GLY A 384 -5.67 -6.25 -9.69
C GLY A 384 -5.91 -7.14 -10.90
N ASP A 385 -6.85 -6.80 -11.78
CA ASP A 385 -7.11 -7.60 -12.98
C ASP A 385 -5.98 -7.44 -14.01
N THR A 386 -5.59 -8.56 -14.61
CA THR A 386 -4.66 -8.58 -15.76
C THR A 386 -5.44 -8.46 -17.07
N LEU A 387 -5.02 -7.50 -17.89
CA LEU A 387 -5.52 -7.32 -19.26
C LEU A 387 -4.39 -7.69 -20.22
N CYS A 388 -4.62 -8.66 -21.10
CA CYS A 388 -3.58 -9.17 -21.97
C CYS A 388 -4.09 -9.46 -23.40
N ASP A 389 -3.16 -9.81 -24.27
CA ASP A 389 -3.44 -10.30 -25.61
C ASP A 389 -4.31 -11.55 -25.55
N VAL A 390 -5.32 -11.64 -26.46
CA VAL A 390 -6.30 -12.73 -26.47
C VAL A 390 -5.66 -14.07 -26.86
N ASP A 391 -4.64 -14.02 -27.72
CA ASP A 391 -4.00 -15.21 -28.27
C ASP A 391 -2.79 -15.66 -27.44
N HIS A 392 -2.29 -14.78 -26.57
CA HIS A 392 -1.14 -15.04 -25.68
C HIS A 392 -1.49 -14.71 -24.23
N PRO A 393 -2.40 -15.46 -23.60
CA PRO A 393 -2.88 -15.14 -22.25
C PRO A 393 -1.76 -15.27 -21.20
N ILE A 394 -1.78 -14.34 -20.25
CA ILE A 394 -0.95 -14.33 -19.06
C ILE A 394 -1.78 -13.79 -17.90
N ILE A 395 -1.58 -14.32 -16.70
CA ILE A 395 -2.08 -13.78 -15.45
C ILE A 395 -0.86 -13.25 -14.69
N LEU A 396 -0.77 -11.94 -14.50
CA LEU A 396 0.27 -11.33 -13.72
C LEU A 396 0.05 -11.63 -12.23
N GLU A 397 1.11 -11.53 -11.45
CA GLU A 397 1.04 -11.74 -10.00
C GLU A 397 -0.05 -10.89 -9.37
N LYS A 398 -0.90 -11.52 -8.56
CA LYS A 398 -2.02 -10.85 -7.90
C LYS A 398 -1.54 -9.90 -6.83
N MET A 399 -2.22 -8.76 -6.70
CA MET A 399 -2.06 -7.89 -5.54
C MET A 399 -2.80 -8.49 -4.35
N GLU A 400 -2.13 -8.61 -3.22
CA GLU A 400 -2.73 -9.00 -1.95
C GLU A 400 -3.18 -7.74 -1.21
N PHE A 401 -4.39 -7.78 -0.66
CA PHE A 401 -4.95 -6.65 0.08
C PHE A 401 -5.26 -7.11 1.51
N PRO A 402 -4.90 -6.31 2.53
CA PRO A 402 -5.21 -6.64 3.91
C PRO A 402 -6.73 -6.63 4.15
N ASP A 403 -7.16 -7.47 5.06
CA ASP A 403 -8.56 -7.46 5.51
C ASP A 403 -8.85 -6.22 6.35
N PRO A 404 -10.07 -5.66 6.24
CA PRO A 404 -10.49 -4.54 7.07
C PRO A 404 -10.50 -4.89 8.55
N VAL A 405 -10.17 -3.91 9.40
CA VAL A 405 -10.03 -4.11 10.85
C VAL A 405 -11.11 -3.42 11.68
N ILE A 406 -11.87 -2.50 11.08
CA ILE A 406 -12.95 -1.76 11.74
C ILE A 406 -14.22 -1.82 10.91
N SER A 407 -15.37 -1.85 11.57
CA SER A 407 -16.69 -1.86 10.92
C SER A 407 -17.63 -0.87 11.57
N VAL A 408 -18.52 -0.27 10.79
CA VAL A 408 -19.61 0.56 11.28
C VAL A 408 -20.91 0.21 10.56
N ALA A 409 -22.02 0.30 11.28
CA ALA A 409 -23.34 0.19 10.68
C ALA A 409 -23.72 1.54 10.05
N VAL A 410 -24.24 1.51 8.83
CA VAL A 410 -24.75 2.69 8.14
C VAL A 410 -26.23 2.50 7.79
N GLU A 411 -27.04 3.51 8.11
CA GLU A 411 -28.48 3.48 7.86
C GLU A 411 -28.90 4.70 7.05
N PRO A 412 -29.65 4.52 5.95
CA PRO A 412 -30.14 5.64 5.16
C PRO A 412 -31.17 6.45 5.96
N LYS A 413 -31.12 7.77 5.90
CA LYS A 413 -32.10 8.63 6.59
C LYS A 413 -33.52 8.52 6.01
N THR A 414 -33.61 8.24 4.71
CA THR A 414 -34.89 8.11 4.01
C THR A 414 -34.93 6.84 3.14
N LYS A 415 -36.15 6.38 2.81
CA LYS A 415 -36.32 5.26 1.86
C LYS A 415 -35.78 5.56 0.46
N ALA A 416 -35.77 6.81 0.04
CA ALA A 416 -35.20 7.22 -1.24
C ALA A 416 -33.66 7.12 -1.24
N ASP A 417 -33.03 7.27 -0.08
CA ASP A 417 -31.61 7.16 0.07
C ASP A 417 -31.13 5.71 0.10
N GLN A 418 -32.02 4.75 0.38
CA GLN A 418 -31.67 3.32 0.50
C GLN A 418 -31.13 2.75 -0.83
N GLU A 419 -31.83 3.01 -1.94
CA GLU A 419 -31.40 2.54 -3.27
C GLU A 419 -30.13 3.26 -3.73
N LYS A 420 -30.05 4.58 -3.49
CA LYS A 420 -28.85 5.37 -3.79
C LYS A 420 -27.65 4.91 -2.95
N MET A 421 -27.86 4.59 -1.68
CA MET A 421 -26.81 4.09 -0.77
C MET A 421 -26.25 2.77 -1.27
N GLY A 422 -27.10 1.81 -1.67
CA GLY A 422 -26.64 0.54 -2.23
C GLY A 422 -25.77 0.75 -3.47
N ASN A 423 -26.18 1.60 -4.39
CA ASN A 423 -25.40 1.93 -5.59
C ASN A 423 -24.09 2.65 -5.27
N ALA A 424 -24.10 3.59 -4.31
CA ALA A 424 -22.91 4.31 -3.88
C ALA A 424 -21.89 3.37 -3.24
N LEU A 425 -22.34 2.54 -2.31
CA LEU A 425 -21.48 1.57 -1.61
C LEU A 425 -20.87 0.55 -2.55
N GLN A 426 -21.65 0.07 -3.55
CA GLN A 426 -21.12 -0.85 -4.55
C GLN A 426 -20.00 -0.19 -5.39
N ARG A 427 -20.19 1.04 -5.84
CA ARG A 427 -19.15 1.77 -6.60
C ARG A 427 -17.91 2.02 -5.77
N LEU A 428 -18.06 2.43 -4.52
CA LEU A 428 -16.93 2.65 -3.60
C LEU A 428 -16.17 1.34 -3.32
N ALA A 429 -16.87 0.21 -3.18
CA ALA A 429 -16.23 -1.10 -3.02
C ALA A 429 -15.52 -1.59 -4.31
N GLU A 430 -15.95 -1.15 -5.50
CA GLU A 430 -15.23 -1.43 -6.75
C GLU A 430 -13.93 -0.62 -6.86
N GLU A 431 -13.88 0.58 -6.24
CA GLU A 431 -12.68 1.43 -6.22
C GLU A 431 -11.64 0.94 -5.22
N ASP A 432 -12.09 0.53 -4.03
CA ASP A 432 -11.22 0.16 -2.91
C ASP A 432 -11.45 -1.29 -2.47
N PRO A 433 -10.52 -2.20 -2.76
CA PRO A 433 -10.64 -3.61 -2.39
C PRO A 433 -10.58 -3.88 -0.88
N THR A 434 -10.10 -2.93 -0.06
CA THR A 434 -10.12 -3.04 1.41
C THR A 434 -11.40 -2.52 2.03
N PHE A 435 -12.25 -1.85 1.25
CA PHE A 435 -13.56 -1.45 1.67
C PHE A 435 -14.56 -2.57 1.38
N LYS A 436 -15.13 -3.16 2.41
CA LYS A 436 -16.12 -4.25 2.30
C LYS A 436 -17.50 -3.78 2.77
N VAL A 437 -18.51 -4.26 2.10
CA VAL A 437 -19.94 -3.98 2.42
C VAL A 437 -20.67 -5.30 2.55
N HIS A 438 -21.38 -5.48 3.63
CA HIS A 438 -22.28 -6.62 3.80
C HIS A 438 -23.54 -6.21 4.57
N THR A 439 -24.61 -6.96 4.39
CA THR A 439 -25.83 -6.79 5.20
C THR A 439 -25.85 -7.86 6.28
N ASP A 440 -25.93 -7.43 7.52
CA ASP A 440 -26.07 -8.35 8.65
C ASP A 440 -27.45 -9.03 8.55
N PRO A 441 -27.53 -10.36 8.40
CA PRO A 441 -28.80 -11.08 8.23
C PRO A 441 -29.69 -11.05 9.48
N GLU A 442 -29.12 -10.82 10.67
CA GLU A 442 -29.91 -10.77 11.92
C GLU A 442 -30.52 -9.39 12.16
N SER A 443 -29.72 -8.33 12.02
CA SER A 443 -30.16 -6.95 12.25
C SER A 443 -30.72 -6.26 11.00
N ASN A 444 -30.47 -6.84 9.82
CA ASN A 444 -30.77 -6.25 8.51
C ASN A 444 -30.10 -4.87 8.30
N GLN A 445 -29.04 -4.59 9.06
CA GLN A 445 -28.22 -3.37 8.93
C GLN A 445 -27.18 -3.53 7.84
N THR A 446 -26.89 -2.46 7.14
CA THR A 446 -25.75 -2.41 6.21
C THR A 446 -24.49 -2.08 7.01
N ILE A 447 -23.53 -3.01 7.00
CA ILE A 447 -22.24 -2.87 7.67
C ILE A 447 -21.21 -2.52 6.61
N ILE A 448 -20.43 -1.46 6.86
CA ILE A 448 -19.27 -1.11 6.08
C ILE A 448 -18.01 -1.34 6.91
N SER A 449 -16.98 -1.89 6.29
CA SER A 449 -15.72 -2.26 6.93
C SER A 449 -14.53 -1.65 6.18
N GLY A 450 -13.51 -1.20 6.92
CA GLY A 450 -12.35 -0.53 6.36
C GLY A 450 -11.11 -0.61 7.27
N MET A 451 -10.04 0.06 6.87
CA MET A 451 -8.72 -0.02 7.50
C MET A 451 -8.57 0.88 8.74
N GLY A 452 -9.46 1.86 8.94
CA GLY A 452 -9.40 2.77 10.09
C GLY A 452 -10.61 3.69 10.15
N GLU A 453 -10.70 4.46 11.24
CA GLU A 453 -11.80 5.43 11.44
C GLU A 453 -11.81 6.49 10.34
N LEU A 454 -10.64 7.04 9.99
CA LEU A 454 -10.51 8.05 8.95
C LEU A 454 -10.93 7.51 7.58
N HIS A 455 -10.58 6.27 7.27
CA HIS A 455 -10.99 5.62 6.02
C HIS A 455 -12.53 5.57 5.91
N LEU A 456 -13.21 5.08 6.95
CA LEU A 456 -14.68 5.00 6.95
C LEU A 456 -15.35 6.37 6.96
N ASP A 457 -14.80 7.34 7.67
CA ASP A 457 -15.29 8.73 7.67
C ASP A 457 -15.25 9.33 6.26
N ILE A 458 -14.15 9.10 5.53
CA ILE A 458 -14.02 9.58 4.15
C ILE A 458 -15.03 8.90 3.23
N ILE A 459 -15.24 7.59 3.36
CA ILE A 459 -16.24 6.86 2.58
C ILE A 459 -17.65 7.41 2.84
N VAL A 460 -18.01 7.66 4.09
CA VAL A 460 -19.31 8.24 4.46
C VAL A 460 -19.47 9.66 3.90
N ASP A 461 -18.42 10.46 3.97
CA ASP A 461 -18.45 11.83 3.44
C ASP A 461 -18.52 11.85 1.90
N ARG A 462 -17.84 10.90 1.22
CA ARG A 462 -17.97 10.69 -0.23
C ARG A 462 -19.40 10.29 -0.62
N MET A 463 -20.06 9.41 0.14
CA MET A 463 -21.47 9.07 -0.10
C MET A 463 -22.35 10.31 -0.08
N ARG A 464 -22.10 11.23 0.87
CA ARG A 464 -22.86 12.47 0.97
C ARG A 464 -22.58 13.45 -0.18
N ARG A 465 -21.30 13.71 -0.49
CA ARG A 465 -20.89 14.72 -1.48
C ARG A 465 -21.03 14.26 -2.92
N GLU A 466 -20.56 13.06 -3.24
CA GLU A 466 -20.52 12.56 -4.61
C GLU A 466 -21.83 11.91 -5.05
N PHE A 467 -22.52 11.22 -4.12
CA PHE A 467 -23.72 10.45 -4.43
C PHE A 467 -25.01 11.04 -3.89
N ASN A 468 -24.95 12.15 -3.13
CA ASN A 468 -26.10 12.80 -2.48
C ASN A 468 -26.89 11.78 -1.62
N VAL A 469 -26.20 11.00 -0.80
CA VAL A 469 -26.78 10.01 0.13
C VAL A 469 -26.55 10.48 1.55
N ASP A 470 -27.62 10.75 2.28
CA ASP A 470 -27.57 11.02 3.72
C ASP A 470 -27.79 9.73 4.50
N CYS A 471 -26.84 9.40 5.37
CA CYS A 471 -26.90 8.25 6.25
C CYS A 471 -26.53 8.60 7.69
N THR A 472 -26.99 7.80 8.63
CA THR A 472 -26.53 7.76 10.02
C THR A 472 -25.49 6.68 10.18
N VAL A 473 -24.43 6.97 10.94
CA VAL A 473 -23.32 6.07 11.19
C VAL A 473 -23.41 5.60 12.65
N GLY A 474 -23.39 4.29 12.85
CA GLY A 474 -23.36 3.67 14.18
C GLY A 474 -22.00 3.81 14.86
N LYS A 475 -21.87 3.26 16.07
CA LYS A 475 -20.58 3.22 16.76
C LYS A 475 -19.64 2.23 16.07
N PRO A 476 -18.32 2.55 15.99
CA PRO A 476 -17.34 1.63 15.46
C PRO A 476 -17.32 0.29 16.20
N GLN A 477 -17.21 -0.79 15.45
CA GLN A 477 -17.09 -2.14 15.99
C GLN A 477 -15.79 -2.75 15.46
N VAL A 478 -15.12 -3.49 16.34
CA VAL A 478 -13.87 -4.19 16.01
C VAL A 478 -14.21 -5.46 15.23
N ALA A 479 -13.44 -5.73 14.18
CA ALA A 479 -13.53 -6.98 13.44
C ALA A 479 -12.76 -8.08 14.19
N TYR A 480 -13.45 -8.73 15.13
CA TYR A 480 -12.91 -9.89 15.82
C TYR A 480 -12.77 -11.09 14.88
N ARG A 481 -11.89 -12.02 15.25
CA ARG A 481 -11.69 -13.32 14.58
C ARG A 481 -11.79 -14.43 15.60
N GLU A 482 -11.89 -15.67 15.12
CA GLU A 482 -11.84 -16.86 15.97
C GLU A 482 -10.71 -17.78 15.48
N THR A 483 -10.14 -18.58 16.37
CA THR A 483 -9.20 -19.64 16.01
C THR A 483 -9.30 -20.80 16.99
N ILE A 484 -8.53 -21.87 16.75
CA ILE A 484 -8.46 -23.05 17.60
C ILE A 484 -7.07 -23.19 18.23
N ARG A 485 -7.01 -23.80 19.41
CA ARG A 485 -5.74 -24.04 20.12
C ARG A 485 -5.25 -25.49 20.04
N LYS A 486 -6.12 -26.43 19.67
CA LYS A 486 -5.82 -27.88 19.73
C LYS A 486 -6.18 -28.55 18.42
N SER A 487 -5.36 -29.53 18.05
CA SER A 487 -5.68 -30.43 16.96
C SER A 487 -6.78 -31.41 17.40
N VAL A 488 -7.76 -31.61 16.55
CA VAL A 488 -8.88 -32.53 16.78
C VAL A 488 -9.27 -33.24 15.50
N GLU A 489 -9.88 -34.41 15.67
CA GLU A 489 -10.54 -35.14 14.59
C GLU A 489 -12.05 -35.09 14.78
N SER A 490 -12.78 -34.91 13.71
CA SER A 490 -14.23 -34.76 13.76
C SER A 490 -14.91 -35.42 12.57
N GLU A 491 -16.02 -36.11 12.86
CA GLU A 491 -16.86 -36.76 11.86
C GLU A 491 -18.03 -35.85 11.49
N GLY A 492 -18.24 -35.66 10.19
CA GLY A 492 -19.47 -35.06 9.67
C GLY A 492 -20.27 -36.04 8.85
N LYS A 493 -21.44 -36.36 9.31
CA LYS A 493 -22.35 -37.32 8.65
C LYS A 493 -23.71 -36.70 8.45
N PHE A 494 -24.05 -36.45 7.18
CA PHE A 494 -25.34 -35.92 6.80
C PHE A 494 -26.15 -37.01 6.08
N ILE A 495 -27.26 -37.41 6.70
CA ILE A 495 -28.22 -38.38 6.14
C ILE A 495 -29.62 -37.78 6.21
N ARG A 496 -30.26 -37.65 5.06
CA ARG A 496 -31.67 -37.22 4.99
C ARG A 496 -32.45 -38.13 4.03
N GLN A 497 -33.50 -38.76 4.52
CA GLN A 497 -34.42 -39.51 3.68
C GLN A 497 -35.75 -38.77 3.61
N THR A 498 -36.12 -38.26 2.45
CA THR A 498 -37.40 -37.63 2.18
C THR A 498 -37.94 -38.25 0.90
N GLY A 499 -38.82 -39.26 1.03
CA GLY A 499 -39.69 -39.84 0.02
C GLY A 499 -39.21 -39.82 -1.44
N GLY A 500 -38.25 -40.67 -1.81
CA GLY A 500 -37.74 -40.83 -3.17
C GLY A 500 -36.22 -41.01 -3.21
N HIS A 501 -35.44 -39.94 -3.44
CA HIS A 501 -33.97 -39.97 -3.35
C HIS A 501 -33.52 -39.48 -1.97
N GLY A 502 -32.66 -40.26 -1.29
CA GLY A 502 -31.97 -39.86 -0.09
C GLY A 502 -30.86 -38.86 -0.34
N GLN A 503 -30.32 -38.26 0.72
CA GLN A 503 -29.11 -37.47 0.68
C GLN A 503 -28.10 -38.08 1.65
N TYR A 504 -26.88 -38.32 1.17
CA TYR A 504 -25.83 -38.94 1.95
C TYR A 504 -24.47 -38.20 1.71
N GLY A 505 -23.89 -37.69 2.78
CA GLY A 505 -22.52 -37.14 2.80
C GLY A 505 -21.84 -37.52 4.10
N HIS A 506 -20.63 -38.05 4.02
CA HIS A 506 -19.88 -38.47 5.19
C HIS A 506 -18.39 -38.24 4.99
N CYS A 507 -17.77 -37.46 5.88
CA CYS A 507 -16.36 -37.17 5.88
C CYS A 507 -15.77 -37.08 7.28
N TRP A 508 -14.51 -37.40 7.39
CA TRP A 508 -13.68 -37.18 8.57
C TRP A 508 -12.69 -36.06 8.29
N LEU A 509 -12.66 -35.08 9.18
CA LEU A 509 -11.76 -33.93 9.12
C LEU A 509 -10.81 -33.98 10.31
N ARG A 510 -9.56 -33.60 10.06
CA ARG A 510 -8.59 -33.22 11.08
C ARG A 510 -8.41 -31.71 11.00
N LEU A 511 -8.60 -31.04 12.14
CA LEU A 511 -8.41 -29.60 12.30
C LEU A 511 -7.15 -29.39 13.12
N GLU A 512 -6.26 -28.54 12.63
CA GLU A 512 -4.98 -28.23 13.27
C GLU A 512 -4.80 -26.71 13.32
N PRO A 513 -4.37 -26.16 14.49
CA PRO A 513 -4.02 -24.75 14.54
C PRO A 513 -2.78 -24.48 13.72
N MET A 514 -2.74 -23.33 13.05
CA MET A 514 -1.57 -22.84 12.31
C MET A 514 -0.93 -21.67 13.07
N GLU A 515 0.23 -21.24 12.60
CA GLU A 515 0.87 -20.02 13.10
C GLU A 515 -0.01 -18.79 12.77
N PRO A 516 -0.01 -17.78 13.64
CA PRO A 516 -0.78 -16.53 13.41
C PRO A 516 -0.48 -15.92 12.03
N GLY A 517 -1.53 -15.50 11.33
CA GLY A 517 -1.43 -14.87 10.02
C GLY A 517 -1.28 -15.82 8.83
N LYS A 518 -1.35 -17.13 9.03
CA LYS A 518 -1.29 -18.12 7.94
C LYS A 518 -2.64 -18.36 7.25
N GLY A 519 -3.72 -17.87 7.82
CA GLY A 519 -5.05 -17.92 7.21
C GLY A 519 -5.68 -19.30 7.20
N PHE A 520 -5.94 -19.87 6.03
CA PHE A 520 -6.62 -21.16 5.87
C PHE A 520 -5.87 -22.07 4.90
N GLU A 521 -5.69 -23.33 5.28
CA GLU A 521 -5.13 -24.37 4.42
C GLU A 521 -6.06 -25.58 4.39
N PHE A 522 -6.37 -26.07 3.19
CA PHE A 522 -7.16 -27.30 3.01
C PHE A 522 -6.32 -28.36 2.32
N GLU A 523 -6.22 -29.54 2.94
CA GLU A 523 -5.48 -30.68 2.43
C GLU A 523 -6.39 -31.89 2.19
N ASN A 524 -6.20 -32.52 1.04
CA ASN A 524 -6.87 -33.80 0.72
C ASN A 524 -5.91 -34.97 0.94
N ALA A 525 -6.12 -35.73 2.00
CA ALA A 525 -5.36 -36.95 2.34
C ALA A 525 -6.19 -38.21 2.17
N VAL A 526 -7.30 -38.16 1.44
CA VAL A 526 -8.18 -39.35 1.21
C VAL A 526 -7.46 -40.39 0.38
N VAL A 527 -7.41 -41.64 0.87
CA VAL A 527 -6.78 -42.78 0.20
C VAL A 527 -7.85 -43.81 -0.19
N GLY A 528 -7.58 -44.57 -1.26
CA GLY A 528 -8.42 -45.70 -1.65
C GLY A 528 -9.79 -45.36 -2.27
N GLY A 529 -10.06 -44.06 -2.56
CA GLY A 529 -11.27 -43.64 -3.23
C GLY A 529 -12.55 -43.75 -2.36
N VAL A 530 -12.39 -43.74 -1.04
CA VAL A 530 -13.53 -43.79 -0.08
C VAL A 530 -14.47 -42.56 -0.21
N ILE A 531 -13.93 -41.45 -0.72
CA ILE A 531 -14.70 -40.29 -1.17
C ILE A 531 -14.31 -40.01 -2.65
N PRO A 532 -15.23 -39.99 -3.60
CA PRO A 532 -14.97 -39.58 -4.97
C PRO A 532 -14.39 -38.18 -5.05
N LYS A 533 -13.45 -37.95 -5.98
CA LYS A 533 -12.72 -36.66 -6.12
C LYS A 533 -13.68 -35.46 -6.32
N GLU A 534 -14.81 -35.66 -6.97
CA GLU A 534 -15.82 -34.64 -7.22
C GLU A 534 -16.45 -34.07 -5.95
N PHE A 535 -16.42 -34.80 -4.83
CA PHE A 535 -16.99 -34.36 -3.55
C PHE A 535 -15.98 -33.66 -2.63
N ILE A 536 -14.69 -33.65 -2.97
CA ILE A 536 -13.65 -32.99 -2.15
C ILE A 536 -13.84 -31.47 -2.13
N ASN A 537 -14.06 -30.86 -3.30
CA ASN A 537 -14.31 -29.42 -3.40
C ASN A 537 -15.63 -28.99 -2.69
N PRO A 538 -16.75 -29.70 -2.80
CA PRO A 538 -17.93 -29.50 -1.95
C PRO A 538 -17.63 -29.52 -0.44
N ILE A 539 -16.80 -30.47 0.05
CA ILE A 539 -16.38 -30.50 1.46
C ILE A 539 -15.64 -29.24 1.83
N GLN A 540 -14.65 -28.83 1.04
CA GLN A 540 -13.90 -27.59 1.24
C GLN A 540 -14.83 -26.38 1.30
N THR A 541 -15.72 -26.22 0.34
CA THR A 541 -16.71 -25.13 0.34
C THR A 541 -17.61 -25.13 1.57
N GLY A 542 -17.95 -26.33 2.09
CA GLY A 542 -18.70 -26.48 3.33
C GLY A 542 -17.91 -26.04 4.57
N VAL A 543 -16.62 -26.34 4.60
CA VAL A 543 -15.70 -25.90 5.65
C VAL A 543 -15.52 -24.39 5.63
N GLU A 544 -15.25 -23.82 4.46
CA GLU A 544 -15.08 -22.35 4.29
C GLU A 544 -16.32 -21.58 4.75
N ALA A 545 -17.52 -22.04 4.37
CA ALA A 545 -18.75 -21.43 4.83
C ALA A 545 -18.95 -21.56 6.37
N ALA A 546 -18.48 -22.66 6.96
CA ALA A 546 -18.54 -22.85 8.41
C ALA A 546 -17.53 -21.99 9.16
N MET A 547 -16.38 -21.71 8.54
CA MET A 547 -15.37 -20.78 9.07
C MET A 547 -15.89 -19.35 9.11
N GLU A 548 -16.60 -18.91 8.09
CA GLU A 548 -17.21 -17.56 8.09
C GLU A 548 -18.24 -17.37 9.21
N ASP A 549 -18.97 -18.42 9.58
CA ASP A 549 -19.97 -18.39 10.64
C ASP A 549 -19.39 -18.39 12.06
N GLY A 550 -18.12 -18.82 12.23
CA GLY A 550 -17.48 -19.04 13.54
C GLY A 550 -18.19 -20.03 14.46
N VAL A 551 -17.66 -20.23 15.67
CA VAL A 551 -18.22 -21.18 16.67
C VAL A 551 -18.29 -20.64 18.09
N VAL A 552 -17.63 -19.50 18.39
CA VAL A 552 -17.60 -18.85 19.71
C VAL A 552 -18.64 -17.73 19.80
N ALA A 553 -18.50 -16.73 18.96
CA ALA A 553 -19.33 -15.53 18.94
C ALA A 553 -19.87 -15.19 17.54
N GLY A 554 -19.58 -16.04 16.56
CA GLY A 554 -20.03 -15.85 15.18
C GLY A 554 -19.11 -14.91 14.39
N TYR A 555 -17.82 -14.92 14.68
CA TYR A 555 -16.81 -14.20 13.90
C TYR A 555 -16.04 -15.18 13.00
N PRO A 556 -15.55 -14.73 11.83
CA PRO A 556 -14.79 -15.57 10.94
C PRO A 556 -13.59 -16.22 11.61
N MET A 557 -13.36 -17.50 11.32
CA MET A 557 -12.23 -18.28 11.85
C MET A 557 -11.02 -18.16 10.93
N VAL A 558 -9.81 -18.12 11.53
CA VAL A 558 -8.54 -17.98 10.84
C VAL A 558 -7.48 -18.91 11.43
N ASP A 559 -6.37 -19.07 10.71
CA ASP A 559 -5.18 -19.82 11.13
C ASP A 559 -5.49 -21.29 11.45
N ILE A 560 -6.23 -21.94 10.55
CA ILE A 560 -6.64 -23.32 10.68
C ILE A 560 -6.30 -24.12 9.43
N LYS A 561 -5.60 -25.22 9.63
CA LYS A 561 -5.41 -26.25 8.60
C LYS A 561 -6.49 -27.32 8.78
N VAL A 562 -7.16 -27.65 7.67
CA VAL A 562 -8.17 -28.71 7.63
C VAL A 562 -7.75 -29.79 6.65
N THR A 563 -7.59 -31.01 7.14
CA THR A 563 -7.26 -32.18 6.32
C THR A 563 -8.45 -33.12 6.27
N VAL A 564 -9.00 -33.37 5.08
CA VAL A 564 -9.96 -34.47 4.87
C VAL A 564 -9.17 -35.75 4.61
N TYR A 565 -9.40 -36.79 5.42
CA TYR A 565 -8.58 -38.01 5.36
C TYR A 565 -9.39 -39.29 5.23
N ASP A 566 -10.68 -39.30 5.60
CA ASP A 566 -11.56 -40.48 5.51
C ASP A 566 -13.02 -40.08 5.30
N GLY A 567 -13.84 -41.06 4.97
CA GLY A 567 -15.27 -40.87 4.80
C GLY A 567 -15.92 -42.06 4.07
N SER A 568 -17.14 -41.85 3.62
CA SER A 568 -17.83 -42.84 2.78
C SER A 568 -18.87 -42.17 1.90
N TYR A 569 -19.21 -42.80 0.81
CA TYR A 569 -20.24 -42.32 -0.13
C TYR A 569 -21.27 -43.44 -0.40
N HIS A 570 -22.38 -43.04 -0.97
CA HIS A 570 -23.44 -43.94 -1.41
C HIS A 570 -23.73 -43.68 -2.88
N ASP A 571 -23.68 -44.70 -3.72
CA ASP A 571 -23.74 -44.58 -5.18
C ASP A 571 -25.00 -43.84 -5.70
N VAL A 572 -26.09 -43.84 -4.97
CA VAL A 572 -27.38 -43.26 -5.39
C VAL A 572 -27.70 -41.96 -4.64
N ASP A 573 -27.36 -41.87 -3.34
CA ASP A 573 -27.83 -40.83 -2.45
C ASP A 573 -26.77 -39.76 -2.16
N SER A 574 -25.51 -39.97 -2.62
CA SER A 574 -24.43 -38.96 -2.46
C SER A 574 -24.60 -37.83 -3.46
N SER A 575 -24.42 -36.61 -2.97
CA SER A 575 -24.51 -35.37 -3.75
C SER A 575 -23.53 -34.34 -3.24
N GLU A 576 -23.14 -33.40 -4.10
CA GLU A 576 -22.30 -32.23 -3.73
C GLU A 576 -22.87 -31.50 -2.51
N MET A 577 -24.20 -31.27 -2.50
CA MET A 577 -24.87 -30.60 -1.39
C MET A 577 -24.76 -31.38 -0.07
N ALA A 578 -24.90 -32.69 -0.12
CA ALA A 578 -24.79 -33.55 1.07
C ALA A 578 -23.35 -33.51 1.66
N PHE A 579 -22.32 -33.53 0.79
CA PHE A 579 -20.93 -33.43 1.23
C PHE A 579 -20.56 -32.03 1.71
N LYS A 580 -21.11 -30.97 1.09
CA LYS A 580 -20.97 -29.60 1.59
C LYS A 580 -21.52 -29.47 3.02
N VAL A 581 -22.71 -30.02 3.28
CA VAL A 581 -23.30 -30.01 4.62
C VAL A 581 -22.47 -30.87 5.58
N ALA A 582 -22.03 -32.06 5.17
CA ALA A 582 -21.19 -32.93 5.99
C ALA A 582 -19.87 -32.27 6.39
N GLY A 583 -19.20 -31.59 5.45
CA GLY A 583 -17.98 -30.80 5.72
C GLY A 583 -18.22 -29.67 6.72
N SER A 584 -19.30 -28.91 6.55
CA SER A 584 -19.70 -27.87 7.51
C SER A 584 -19.98 -28.44 8.91
N MET A 585 -20.67 -29.56 9.00
CA MET A 585 -20.97 -30.22 10.29
C MET A 585 -19.72 -30.69 10.98
N ALA A 586 -18.81 -31.39 10.24
CA ALA A 586 -17.55 -31.87 10.76
C ALA A 586 -16.69 -30.73 11.29
N PHE A 587 -16.58 -29.65 10.53
CA PHE A 587 -15.82 -28.49 10.93
C PHE A 587 -16.38 -27.84 12.20
N LYS A 588 -17.68 -27.52 12.24
CA LYS A 588 -18.32 -26.86 13.39
C LYS A 588 -18.22 -27.71 14.68
N ASP A 589 -18.39 -29.02 14.57
CA ASP A 589 -18.26 -29.92 15.73
C ASP A 589 -16.80 -30.04 16.18
N GLY A 590 -15.87 -30.17 15.25
CA GLY A 590 -14.43 -30.20 15.52
C GLY A 590 -13.93 -28.92 16.15
N ALA A 591 -14.25 -27.76 15.55
CA ALA A 591 -13.83 -26.47 16.03
C ALA A 591 -14.31 -26.20 17.48
N LYS A 592 -15.53 -26.58 17.84
CA LYS A 592 -16.05 -26.48 19.22
C LYS A 592 -15.24 -27.32 20.23
N LYS A 593 -14.70 -28.45 19.81
CA LYS A 593 -13.87 -29.33 20.64
C LYS A 593 -12.39 -28.93 20.69
N ALA A 594 -11.97 -28.11 19.74
CA ALA A 594 -10.58 -27.72 19.56
C ALA A 594 -10.13 -26.54 20.45
N ASP A 595 -10.87 -26.25 21.53
CA ASP A 595 -10.60 -25.12 22.45
C ASP A 595 -10.58 -23.78 21.68
N PRO A 596 -11.71 -23.39 21.07
CA PRO A 596 -11.76 -22.20 20.24
C PRO A 596 -11.67 -20.92 21.07
N VAL A 597 -11.00 -19.89 20.51
CA VAL A 597 -10.76 -18.60 21.18
C VAL A 597 -11.09 -17.45 20.25
N LEU A 598 -11.46 -16.31 20.86
CA LEU A 598 -11.66 -15.05 20.17
C LEU A 598 -10.33 -14.31 20.03
N LEU A 599 -10.11 -13.71 18.88
CA LEU A 599 -8.96 -12.88 18.56
C LEU A 599 -9.40 -11.43 18.34
N GLU A 600 -8.58 -10.49 18.81
CA GLU A 600 -8.74 -9.06 18.57
C GLU A 600 -7.53 -8.48 17.82
N PRO A 601 -7.73 -7.45 16.96
CA PRO A 601 -6.63 -6.81 16.26
C PRO A 601 -5.83 -5.92 17.20
N TYR A 602 -4.51 -6.09 17.19
CA TYR A 602 -3.54 -5.25 17.87
C TYR A 602 -2.91 -4.28 16.88
N MET A 603 -2.86 -3.03 17.29
CA MET A 603 -2.27 -1.94 16.53
C MET A 603 -0.86 -1.67 17.02
N ALA A 604 0.10 -1.58 16.11
CA ALA A 604 1.39 -0.97 16.39
C ALA A 604 1.18 0.55 16.53
N VAL A 605 1.41 1.07 17.71
CA VAL A 605 1.19 2.47 18.07
C VAL A 605 2.52 3.13 18.33
N GLU A 606 2.73 4.30 17.75
CA GLU A 606 3.85 5.18 18.06
C GLU A 606 3.32 6.53 18.49
N VAL A 607 3.82 7.03 19.61
CA VAL A 607 3.41 8.31 20.18
C VAL A 607 4.62 9.20 20.36
N ASP A 608 4.60 10.37 19.71
CA ASP A 608 5.62 11.41 19.87
C ASP A 608 5.12 12.50 20.80
N VAL A 609 5.85 12.75 21.89
CA VAL A 609 5.50 13.74 22.90
C VAL A 609 6.76 14.39 23.49
N PRO A 610 6.67 15.64 23.98
CA PRO A 610 7.72 16.19 24.82
C PRO A 610 7.99 15.29 26.05
N GLU A 611 9.25 15.17 26.44
CA GLU A 611 9.72 14.28 27.54
C GLU A 611 8.91 14.44 28.83
N GLU A 612 8.44 15.65 29.15
CA GLU A 612 7.61 15.94 30.34
C GLU A 612 6.28 15.17 30.37
N TYR A 613 5.73 14.73 29.22
CA TYR A 613 4.47 13.98 29.11
C TYR A 613 4.68 12.47 28.91
N MET A 614 5.91 12.00 28.79
CA MET A 614 6.21 10.59 28.54
C MET A 614 5.54 9.66 29.56
N GLY A 615 5.62 10.01 30.84
CA GLY A 615 5.01 9.22 31.91
C GLY A 615 3.50 9.09 31.81
N ASP A 616 2.81 10.17 31.46
CA ASP A 616 1.35 10.19 31.31
C ASP A 616 0.91 9.35 30.11
N VAL A 617 1.67 9.41 29.00
CA VAL A 617 1.41 8.62 27.80
C VAL A 617 1.62 7.14 28.06
N ILE A 618 2.71 6.75 28.70
CA ILE A 618 2.97 5.34 29.10
C ILE A 618 1.84 4.83 30.00
N GLY A 619 1.45 5.61 30.99
CA GLY A 619 0.31 5.29 31.88
C GLY A 619 -1.00 5.14 31.08
N GLY A 620 -1.24 6.04 30.14
CA GLY A 620 -2.41 6.02 29.24
C GLY A 620 -2.45 4.78 28.35
N LEU A 621 -1.34 4.40 27.72
CA LEU A 621 -1.26 3.19 26.88
C LEU A 621 -1.39 1.91 27.72
N ASN A 622 -0.74 1.83 28.89
CA ASN A 622 -0.86 0.69 29.79
C ASN A 622 -2.30 0.50 30.30
N SER A 623 -3.02 1.59 30.62
CA SER A 623 -4.43 1.52 31.04
C SER A 623 -5.34 0.98 29.92
N ARG A 624 -4.90 1.05 28.66
CA ARG A 624 -5.56 0.54 27.45
C ARG A 624 -5.07 -0.85 27.02
N ARG A 625 -4.55 -1.62 27.96
CA ARG A 625 -3.98 -2.96 27.70
C ARG A 625 -2.78 -2.91 26.71
N GLY A 626 -2.15 -1.76 26.58
CA GLY A 626 -1.00 -1.59 25.71
C GLY A 626 0.25 -2.27 26.28
N ARG A 627 1.07 -2.79 25.38
CA ARG A 627 2.38 -3.36 25.67
C ARG A 627 3.45 -2.47 25.04
N ILE A 628 4.25 -1.82 25.88
CA ILE A 628 5.33 -0.94 25.42
C ILE A 628 6.51 -1.80 24.98
N GLU A 629 6.97 -1.59 23.76
CA GLU A 629 8.10 -2.31 23.15
C GLU A 629 9.39 -1.51 23.21
N GLY A 630 9.30 -0.19 23.10
CA GLY A 630 10.48 0.67 23.11
C GLY A 630 10.18 2.13 23.43
N MET A 631 11.20 2.82 23.88
CA MET A 631 11.17 4.25 24.16
C MET A 631 12.48 4.86 23.71
N GLU A 632 12.41 5.95 22.97
CA GLU A 632 13.56 6.72 22.52
C GLU A 632 13.33 8.17 22.93
N THR A 633 14.35 8.80 23.52
CA THR A 633 14.28 10.24 23.85
C THR A 633 15.44 10.94 23.17
N GLU A 634 15.12 11.92 22.34
CA GLU A 634 16.11 12.71 21.61
C GLU A 634 15.65 14.18 21.54
N ASN A 635 16.57 15.09 21.82
CA ASN A 635 16.34 16.54 21.76
C ASN A 635 15.13 17.05 22.60
N GLY A 636 14.79 16.35 23.72
CA GLY A 636 13.66 16.72 24.58
C GLY A 636 12.29 16.25 24.08
N GLU A 637 12.25 15.48 23.01
CA GLU A 637 11.08 14.75 22.52
C GLU A 637 11.24 13.25 22.82
N SER A 638 10.17 12.61 23.25
CA SER A 638 10.13 11.17 23.54
C SER A 638 9.20 10.47 22.57
N ARG A 639 9.69 9.39 22.01
CA ARG A 639 8.96 8.50 21.10
C ARG A 639 8.69 7.19 21.81
N ILE A 640 7.43 6.81 21.93
CA ILE A 640 6.97 5.60 22.63
C ILE A 640 6.35 4.68 21.61
N LYS A 641 6.89 3.46 21.51
CA LYS A 641 6.37 2.40 20.61
C LYS A 641 5.74 1.29 21.43
N GLY A 642 4.63 0.74 20.95
CA GLY A 642 3.98 -0.40 21.59
C GLY A 642 2.83 -0.96 20.80
N PHE A 643 2.26 -2.04 21.31
CA PHE A 643 1.08 -2.67 20.75
C PHE A 643 -0.12 -2.44 21.64
N VAL A 644 -1.25 -2.04 21.07
CA VAL A 644 -2.49 -1.77 21.81
C VAL A 644 -3.67 -2.37 21.05
N PRO A 645 -4.64 -3.04 21.72
CA PRO A 645 -5.83 -3.52 21.04
C PRO A 645 -6.63 -2.36 20.42
N LEU A 646 -7.11 -2.54 19.20
CA LEU A 646 -7.88 -1.51 18.50
C LEU A 646 -9.11 -1.05 19.31
N SER A 647 -9.77 -1.97 20.01
CA SER A 647 -10.95 -1.66 20.85
C SER A 647 -10.68 -0.57 21.91
N GLU A 648 -9.44 -0.46 22.36
CA GLU A 648 -9.02 0.51 23.40
C GLU A 648 -8.53 1.84 22.79
N MET A 649 -8.33 1.89 21.47
CA MET A 649 -7.80 3.07 20.78
C MET A 649 -8.87 4.07 20.35
N PHE A 650 -10.14 3.69 20.38
CA PHE A 650 -11.23 4.63 20.07
C PHE A 650 -11.21 5.82 21.02
N GLY A 651 -11.21 7.03 20.43
CA GLY A 651 -11.12 8.28 21.20
C GLY A 651 -9.75 8.59 21.80
N TYR A 652 -8.71 7.80 21.52
CA TYR A 652 -7.35 8.02 22.05
C TYR A 652 -6.78 9.38 21.64
N ALA A 653 -7.02 9.83 20.40
CA ALA A 653 -6.58 11.13 19.90
C ALA A 653 -7.01 12.29 20.81
N THR A 654 -8.25 12.28 21.27
CA THR A 654 -8.81 13.31 22.17
C THR A 654 -8.14 13.21 23.55
N GLY A 655 -7.95 12.00 24.07
CA GLY A 655 -7.26 11.76 25.35
C GLY A 655 -5.81 12.25 25.32
N LEU A 656 -5.07 11.90 24.26
CA LEU A 656 -3.68 12.30 24.08
C LEU A 656 -3.54 13.83 23.99
N ARG A 657 -4.35 14.50 23.17
CA ARG A 657 -4.35 15.97 23.07
C ARG A 657 -4.64 16.65 24.41
N SER A 658 -5.57 16.10 25.19
CA SER A 658 -5.91 16.64 26.51
C SER A 658 -4.76 16.46 27.51
N SER A 659 -4.11 15.30 27.59
CA SER A 659 -3.02 15.00 28.51
C SER A 659 -1.70 15.72 28.14
N THR A 660 -1.49 16.03 26.86
CA THR A 660 -0.24 16.65 26.35
C THR A 660 -0.40 18.13 25.96
N GLN A 661 -1.51 18.75 26.34
CA GLN A 661 -1.82 20.14 25.98
C GLN A 661 -1.77 20.40 24.45
N GLY A 662 -2.16 19.39 23.65
CA GLY A 662 -2.15 19.43 22.19
C GLY A 662 -0.80 19.20 21.53
N ARG A 663 0.26 18.92 22.31
CA ARG A 663 1.63 18.71 21.78
C ARG A 663 1.95 17.26 21.42
N GLY A 664 1.11 16.30 21.82
CA GLY A 664 1.27 14.89 21.47
C GLY A 664 0.69 14.56 20.12
N THR A 665 1.45 13.79 19.33
CA THR A 665 0.97 13.17 18.10
C THR A 665 1.08 11.66 18.20
N PHE A 666 0.25 10.91 17.48
CA PHE A 666 0.37 9.47 17.42
C PHE A 666 0.02 8.95 16.03
N THR A 667 0.58 7.79 15.73
CA THR A 667 0.22 6.99 14.57
C THR A 667 -0.10 5.58 15.04
N MET A 668 -0.97 4.88 14.33
CA MET A 668 -1.25 3.48 14.56
C MET A 668 -1.45 2.74 13.24
N THR A 669 -0.92 1.52 13.17
CA THR A 669 -1.08 0.60 12.04
C THR A 669 -1.54 -0.75 12.55
N PHE A 670 -2.35 -1.47 11.78
CA PHE A 670 -2.63 -2.86 12.10
C PHE A 670 -1.33 -3.68 12.04
N ASP A 671 -1.10 -4.52 13.05
CA ASP A 671 0.07 -5.38 13.10
C ASP A 671 -0.32 -6.86 13.09
N HIS A 672 -1.07 -7.33 14.08
CA HIS A 672 -1.44 -8.74 14.21
C HIS A 672 -2.72 -8.92 15.04
N TYR A 673 -3.18 -10.16 15.10
CA TYR A 673 -4.27 -10.59 15.97
C TYR A 673 -3.71 -11.29 17.22
N GLU A 674 -4.23 -10.98 18.41
CA GLU A 674 -3.95 -11.68 19.67
C GLU A 674 -5.24 -12.17 20.33
N GLU A 675 -5.10 -13.14 21.24
CA GLU A 675 -6.23 -13.67 21.98
C GLU A 675 -6.85 -12.63 22.93
N VAL A 676 -8.17 -12.54 22.87
CA VAL A 676 -8.95 -11.71 23.79
C VAL A 676 -8.93 -12.33 25.19
N PRO A 677 -8.64 -11.56 26.28
CA PRO A 677 -8.73 -12.05 27.65
C PRO A 677 -10.11 -12.65 27.95
N LYS A 678 -10.15 -13.77 28.68
CA LYS A 678 -11.39 -14.55 28.91
C LYS A 678 -12.59 -13.73 29.38
N ALA A 679 -12.38 -12.77 30.29
CA ALA A 679 -13.47 -11.93 30.82
C ALA A 679 -14.08 -11.04 29.73
N ILE A 680 -13.21 -10.47 28.89
CA ILE A 680 -13.64 -9.61 27.78
C ILE A 680 -14.26 -10.45 26.67
N SER A 681 -13.69 -11.63 26.36
CA SER A 681 -14.26 -12.57 25.39
C SER A 681 -15.68 -13.00 25.76
N GLN A 682 -15.95 -13.24 27.05
CA GLN A 682 -17.30 -13.54 27.53
C GLN A 682 -18.27 -12.37 27.30
N GLN A 683 -17.84 -11.16 27.65
CA GLN A 683 -18.64 -9.96 27.45
C GLN A 683 -19.00 -9.76 25.97
N ILE A 684 -18.00 -9.84 25.07
CA ILE A 684 -18.20 -9.71 23.62
C ILE A 684 -19.18 -10.77 23.11
N THR A 685 -19.00 -12.02 23.58
CA THR A 685 -19.87 -13.13 23.18
C THR A 685 -21.31 -12.92 23.66
N GLU A 686 -21.51 -12.47 24.89
CA GLU A 686 -22.83 -12.18 25.44
C GLU A 686 -23.53 -11.03 24.72
N GLU A 687 -22.79 -9.95 24.42
CA GLU A 687 -23.30 -8.81 23.65
C GLU A 687 -23.70 -9.24 22.22
N ARG A 688 -22.85 -10.02 21.55
CA ARG A 688 -23.09 -10.47 20.17
C ARG A 688 -24.26 -11.44 20.06
N LEU A 689 -24.36 -12.39 20.97
CA LEU A 689 -25.43 -13.41 20.98
C LEU A 689 -26.73 -12.94 21.66
N GLY A 690 -26.79 -11.67 22.11
CA GLY A 690 -28.01 -11.11 22.73
C GLY A 690 -28.41 -11.75 24.06
N LYS A 691 -27.50 -12.44 24.72
CA LYS A 691 -27.70 -12.97 26.06
C LYS A 691 -27.35 -11.88 27.08
N LYS A 692 -28.37 -11.12 27.48
CA LYS A 692 -28.30 -10.25 28.66
C LYS A 692 -28.64 -11.00 29.91
#